data_8a32be6085169202896f7861c7cbafdb
#
_entry.id   8a32be6085169202896f7861c7cbafdb
#
_cell.length_a   1.000
_cell.length_b   1.000
_cell.length_c   1.000
_cell.angle_alpha   90.00
_cell.angle_beta   90.00
_cell.angle_gamma   90.00
#
_symmetry.space_group_name_H-M   'P 1'
#
loop_
_entity.id
_entity.type
_entity.pdbx_description
1 polymer ?
#
loop_
_entity_poly.entity_id
_entity_poly.type
_entity_poly.pdbx_seq_one_letter_code
_entity_poly.pdbx_strand_id
1 'polypeptide(L)'
;MQKLHIILFLSACFFSINIWSQQVTVSGTVVDAKTGETLIGANVYNLEVRQGTVANNYGFYSLKLPLGDNKIKFSYAGYQVLEGNYFLTKDTVINIRLLPDTELDEVVITASNPQQNVTSTEMGTIRLSPNTVAKVPTLLGETDIIKTLQLMPGVQSGTEGSSGFYVRGGGPDQNLILLDGVPVYNVNHLFGFMSVFNSDAIRNVTLIKGGFPARYGGRLSSVLDIRMKEGNNQEFKGEASIGIISSKLTLEGPIVKDRTSFMVSGRRSYFDVIAYPFQKKLNNDNKNNGIETESWVNYFLQDFNVKVNHIINDRQKIYLSFYTGKDKFSLEDDNSFDYMTNENDFGLEWGNFTSALRWNYIMSNEMFCNVTATLSDYKFKFFYDYKFSDTYSKTSSESYIQYYSQVRDYALKVDFDYIPAFQHSVKFGASATRHSFSPGVTVIREESQYDKPVDETYGNVNLPAYEYVVYAEDDFSVNERLKINAGLHFSAFGVNNNIYASLEPRVSGRYLVAPNLSVKASYVKMQQYLHLLANSSFGLPTDLWVPTTARVKPQRAWQTAVGATYSLNNDYEFTIEGYYKKINDLIDYGEGASFFDLRKGNWEDLVVTGMGECYGLEFLVQKPSGKLTGWVGYTLSWSDRYFDEVNYGGKFPYRYDARHDVSITASYQITKNIDLGAVWIYRTGYPFTLSDEQYLSLTDMFISGGQQHGSAMPEVIEHFEQRNNYRMPDYHRLDVGANFHRTKKKSQRTWGIGMYNAYGRNNPFFVFPSREVDDNMKESVRLKQVSVFNFIPYVRWGIKF
;
A
#
# COMPACT_ATOMS: atom_id res chain seq x y z
N MET A 1 -38.24 25.46 41.83
CA MET A 1 -37.96 24.19 42.53
C MET A 1 -37.52 23.05 41.60
N GLN A 2 -38.15 22.82 40.44
CA GLN A 2 -37.75 21.72 39.54
C GLN A 2 -36.30 21.78 39.00
N LYS A 3 -35.76 22.96 38.72
CA LYS A 3 -34.38 23.10 38.25
C LYS A 3 -33.32 22.78 39.33
N LEU A 4 -33.65 22.94 40.59
CA LEU A 4 -32.74 22.63 41.72
C LEU A 4 -32.64 21.11 41.96
N HIS A 5 -33.74 20.36 41.71
CA HIS A 5 -33.78 18.91 41.83
C HIS A 5 -32.97 18.21 40.71
N ILE A 6 -32.91 18.78 39.49
CA ILE A 6 -32.11 18.26 38.39
C ILE A 6 -30.62 18.45 38.65
N ILE A 7 -30.24 19.60 39.22
CA ILE A 7 -28.84 19.87 39.58
C ILE A 7 -28.39 18.97 40.74
N LEU A 8 -29.23 18.73 41.73
CA LEU A 8 -28.98 17.81 42.82
C LEU A 8 -28.96 16.34 42.37
N PHE A 9 -29.74 15.94 41.40
CA PHE A 9 -29.72 14.60 40.83
C PHE A 9 -28.49 14.39 39.98
N LEU A 10 -28.07 15.39 39.20
CA LEU A 10 -26.80 15.37 38.43
C LEU A 10 -25.58 15.40 39.35
N SER A 11 -25.60 16.13 40.46
CA SER A 11 -24.50 16.11 41.41
C SER A 11 -24.44 14.82 42.27
N ALA A 12 -25.57 14.16 42.52
CA ALA A 12 -25.62 12.87 43.21
C ALA A 12 -25.11 11.71 42.31
N CYS A 13 -25.27 11.82 41.01
CA CYS A 13 -24.71 10.86 40.07
C CYS A 13 -23.14 10.99 39.95
N PHE A 14 -22.56 12.11 40.36
CA PHE A 14 -21.11 12.29 40.39
C PHE A 14 -20.45 11.82 41.71
N PHE A 15 -21.21 11.54 42.76
CA PHE A 15 -20.74 10.98 44.01
C PHE A 15 -21.08 9.50 44.18
N SER A 16 -20.91 8.67 43.16
CA SER A 16 -20.71 7.24 43.38
C SER A 16 -19.38 7.09 44.10
N ILE A 17 -19.40 6.78 45.40
CA ILE A 17 -18.23 6.38 46.16
C ILE A 17 -17.73 5.07 45.53
N ASN A 18 -16.77 5.21 44.60
CA ASN A 18 -15.96 4.10 44.15
C ASN A 18 -15.15 3.68 45.40
N ILE A 19 -15.49 2.53 45.97
CA ILE A 19 -14.61 1.81 46.91
C ILE A 19 -13.39 1.45 46.06
N TRP A 20 -12.36 2.25 46.10
CA TRP A 20 -11.10 2.03 45.41
C TRP A 20 -10.42 0.86 46.14
N SER A 21 -10.64 -0.35 45.64
CA SER A 21 -9.68 -1.41 45.88
C SER A 21 -8.32 -0.85 45.46
N GLN A 22 -7.33 -0.90 46.35
CA GLN A 22 -5.98 -0.48 46.01
C GLN A 22 -5.54 -1.29 44.80
N GLN A 23 -5.31 -0.62 43.68
CA GLN A 23 -4.85 -1.24 42.41
C GLN A 23 -3.38 -0.92 42.20
N VAL A 24 -2.69 -1.84 41.56
CA VAL A 24 -1.31 -1.70 41.11
C VAL A 24 -1.22 -1.92 39.65
N THR A 25 -0.24 -1.29 39.02
CA THR A 25 -0.02 -1.41 37.59
C THR A 25 1.07 -2.45 37.31
N VAL A 26 0.72 -3.46 36.51
CA VAL A 26 1.70 -4.39 35.92
C VAL A 26 1.96 -3.94 34.49
N SER A 27 3.20 -3.61 34.19
CA SER A 27 3.62 -3.18 32.87
C SER A 27 4.87 -3.94 32.42
N GLY A 28 5.20 -3.84 31.15
CA GLY A 28 6.41 -4.47 30.62
C GLY A 28 6.35 -4.63 29.10
N THR A 29 7.23 -5.45 28.57
CA THR A 29 7.30 -5.77 27.15
C THR A 29 7.14 -7.27 26.94
N VAL A 30 6.46 -7.64 25.82
CA VAL A 30 6.36 -9.03 25.37
C VAL A 30 7.20 -9.20 24.11
N VAL A 31 8.15 -10.14 24.15
CA VAL A 31 9.09 -10.40 23.06
C VAL A 31 9.19 -11.90 22.74
N ASP A 32 9.63 -12.22 21.55
CA ASP A 32 10.01 -13.57 21.14
C ASP A 32 11.27 -14.01 21.88
N ALA A 33 11.23 -15.18 22.50
CA ALA A 33 12.37 -15.70 23.29
C ALA A 33 13.56 -16.10 22.43
N LYS A 34 13.35 -16.49 21.15
CA LYS A 34 14.40 -16.94 20.22
C LYS A 34 15.04 -15.80 19.44
N THR A 35 14.28 -14.72 19.14
CA THR A 35 14.77 -13.63 18.30
C THR A 35 14.96 -12.33 19.06
N GLY A 36 14.28 -12.18 20.21
CA GLY A 36 14.22 -10.95 20.99
C GLY A 36 13.33 -9.86 20.38
N GLU A 37 12.68 -10.13 19.24
CA GLU A 37 11.78 -9.18 18.60
C GLU A 37 10.49 -8.96 19.40
N THR A 38 9.93 -7.78 19.32
CA THR A 38 8.68 -7.42 20.02
C THR A 38 7.47 -8.15 19.46
N LEU A 39 6.56 -8.66 20.30
CA LEU A 39 5.33 -9.32 19.89
C LEU A 39 4.15 -8.33 19.89
N ILE A 40 3.90 -7.75 18.71
CA ILE A 40 2.85 -6.75 18.50
C ILE A 40 1.47 -7.39 18.65
N GLY A 41 0.65 -6.87 19.58
CA GLY A 41 -0.68 -7.40 19.78
C GLY A 41 -0.74 -8.64 20.68
N ALA A 42 0.33 -8.97 21.41
CA ALA A 42 0.29 -10.03 22.41
C ALA A 42 -0.75 -9.73 23.50
N ASN A 43 -1.55 -10.75 23.86
CA ASN A 43 -2.57 -10.61 24.87
C ASN A 43 -1.98 -10.85 26.27
N VAL A 44 -2.33 -9.98 27.20
CA VAL A 44 -2.03 -10.08 28.62
C VAL A 44 -3.34 -10.06 29.38
N TYR A 45 -3.69 -11.15 30.05
CA TYR A 45 -5.02 -11.35 30.62
C TYR A 45 -4.93 -11.94 32.02
N ASN A 46 -5.60 -11.30 33.00
CA ASN A 46 -5.75 -11.85 34.34
C ASN A 46 -6.97 -12.76 34.39
N LEU A 47 -6.76 -14.01 34.80
CA LEU A 47 -7.77 -15.07 34.80
C LEU A 47 -8.79 -14.92 35.95
N GLU A 48 -8.43 -14.24 37.04
CA GLU A 48 -9.26 -14.09 38.24
C GLU A 48 -10.22 -12.92 38.11
N VAL A 49 -9.71 -11.74 37.78
CA VAL A 49 -10.52 -10.53 37.60
C VAL A 49 -11.09 -10.42 36.18
N ARG A 50 -10.71 -11.33 35.27
CA ARG A 50 -11.17 -11.38 33.87
C ARG A 50 -10.92 -10.08 33.08
N GLN A 51 -9.80 -9.44 33.38
CA GLN A 51 -9.37 -8.22 32.73
C GLN A 51 -8.09 -8.45 31.93
N GLY A 52 -7.93 -7.72 30.84
CA GLY A 52 -6.75 -7.87 30.02
C GLY A 52 -6.45 -6.63 29.18
N THR A 53 -5.25 -6.61 28.66
CA THR A 53 -4.74 -5.60 27.75
C THR A 53 -4.02 -6.28 26.58
N VAL A 54 -3.71 -5.50 25.56
CA VAL A 54 -2.98 -5.96 24.37
C VAL A 54 -1.70 -5.15 24.25
N ALA A 55 -0.60 -5.82 23.99
CA ALA A 55 0.67 -5.14 23.75
C ALA A 55 0.58 -4.21 22.52
N ASN A 56 1.09 -3.00 22.65
CA ASN A 56 1.11 -2.00 21.57
C ASN A 56 2.06 -2.41 20.41
N ASN A 57 2.21 -1.56 19.41
CA ASN A 57 3.07 -1.78 18.25
C ASN A 57 4.57 -1.93 18.58
N TYR A 58 4.94 -1.75 19.85
CA TYR A 58 6.32 -1.84 20.35
C TYR A 58 6.48 -2.90 21.43
N GLY A 59 5.45 -3.75 21.59
CA GLY A 59 5.43 -4.83 22.58
C GLY A 59 5.15 -4.38 24.01
N PHE A 60 4.95 -3.08 24.27
CA PHE A 60 4.61 -2.56 25.59
C PHE A 60 3.17 -2.88 25.96
N TYR A 61 2.96 -3.33 27.19
CA TYR A 61 1.64 -3.50 27.79
C TYR A 61 1.59 -2.85 29.17
N SER A 62 0.38 -2.49 29.60
CA SER A 62 0.09 -2.01 30.94
C SER A 62 -1.29 -2.52 31.34
N LEU A 63 -1.40 -3.05 32.57
CA LEU A 63 -2.62 -3.64 33.09
C LEU A 63 -2.76 -3.31 34.58
N LYS A 64 -3.88 -2.69 34.98
CA LYS A 64 -4.19 -2.43 36.40
C LYS A 64 -4.87 -3.63 37.02
N LEU A 65 -4.36 -4.07 38.17
CA LEU A 65 -4.79 -5.26 38.87
C LEU A 65 -4.94 -4.97 40.37
N PRO A 66 -5.76 -5.74 41.10
CA PRO A 66 -5.86 -5.63 42.53
C PRO A 66 -4.55 -6.07 43.22
N LEU A 67 -4.29 -5.56 44.44
CA LEU A 67 -3.22 -6.07 45.30
C LEU A 67 -3.47 -7.57 45.65
N GLY A 68 -2.41 -8.29 45.89
CA GLY A 68 -2.42 -9.71 46.28
C GLY A 68 -2.12 -10.65 45.10
N ASP A 69 -2.67 -11.86 45.19
CA ASP A 69 -2.45 -12.91 44.20
C ASP A 69 -3.16 -12.58 42.88
N ASN A 70 -2.45 -12.76 41.80
CA ASN A 70 -2.95 -12.49 40.46
C ASN A 70 -2.42 -13.57 39.50
N LYS A 71 -3.30 -14.31 38.86
CA LYS A 71 -2.95 -15.27 37.84
C LYS A 71 -3.00 -14.61 36.45
N ILE A 72 -1.83 -14.33 35.89
CA ILE A 72 -1.70 -13.62 34.60
C ILE A 72 -1.30 -14.61 33.52
N LYS A 73 -2.04 -14.53 32.40
CA LYS A 73 -1.83 -15.30 31.16
C LYS A 73 -1.29 -14.40 30.07
N PHE A 74 -0.17 -14.80 29.46
CA PHE A 74 0.42 -14.16 28.28
C PHE A 74 0.28 -15.08 27.09
N SER A 75 -0.26 -14.58 25.99
CA SER A 75 -0.50 -15.40 24.81
C SER A 75 -0.34 -14.60 23.52
N TYR A 76 0.19 -15.28 22.50
CA TYR A 76 0.30 -14.77 21.14
C TYR A 76 0.14 -15.92 20.15
N ALA A 77 -0.43 -15.66 18.97
CA ALA A 77 -0.66 -16.69 17.96
C ALA A 77 0.65 -17.33 17.49
N GLY A 78 0.75 -18.66 17.52
CA GLY A 78 1.96 -19.41 17.18
C GLY A 78 3.00 -19.49 18.29
N TYR A 79 2.65 -19.11 19.53
CA TYR A 79 3.54 -19.18 20.68
C TYR A 79 2.91 -19.97 21.83
N GLN A 80 3.76 -20.59 22.64
CA GLN A 80 3.33 -21.26 23.84
C GLN A 80 2.74 -20.26 24.82
N VAL A 81 1.60 -20.61 25.40
CA VAL A 81 0.94 -19.80 26.42
C VAL A 81 1.77 -19.83 27.70
N LEU A 82 2.08 -18.68 28.27
CA LEU A 82 2.72 -18.55 29.55
C LEU A 82 1.70 -18.11 30.61
N GLU A 83 1.51 -18.91 31.64
CA GLU A 83 0.71 -18.54 32.82
C GLU A 83 1.61 -18.44 34.03
N GLY A 84 1.44 -17.40 34.84
CA GLY A 84 2.20 -17.18 36.07
C GLY A 84 1.32 -16.63 37.18
N ASN A 85 1.62 -17.04 38.44
CA ASN A 85 1.02 -16.47 39.63
C ASN A 85 1.96 -15.38 40.19
N TYR A 86 1.43 -14.17 40.34
CA TYR A 86 2.18 -13.00 40.78
C TYR A 86 1.53 -12.38 42.02
N PHE A 87 2.26 -12.29 43.10
CA PHE A 87 1.82 -11.58 44.31
C PHE A 87 2.20 -10.11 44.22
N LEU A 88 1.22 -9.26 43.97
CA LEU A 88 1.41 -7.85 43.65
C LEU A 88 1.19 -6.99 44.89
N THR A 89 2.23 -6.26 45.31
CA THR A 89 2.19 -5.31 46.46
C THR A 89 2.38 -3.86 46.03
N LYS A 90 2.90 -3.62 44.82
CA LYS A 90 3.20 -2.31 44.25
C LYS A 90 3.27 -2.41 42.76
N ASP A 91 3.33 -1.30 42.08
CA ASP A 91 3.58 -1.22 40.63
C ASP A 91 4.83 -2.05 40.28
N THR A 92 4.64 -2.94 39.29
CA THR A 92 5.64 -3.97 38.97
C THR A 92 5.86 -4.05 37.46
N VAL A 93 7.13 -4.14 37.04
CA VAL A 93 7.53 -4.35 35.66
C VAL A 93 7.81 -5.83 35.42
N ILE A 94 7.12 -6.46 34.47
CA ILE A 94 7.26 -7.87 34.11
C ILE A 94 7.52 -7.95 32.60
N ASN A 95 8.78 -8.15 32.20
CA ASN A 95 9.13 -8.38 30.80
C ASN A 95 9.01 -9.88 30.49
N ILE A 96 8.26 -10.18 29.43
CA ILE A 96 7.89 -11.56 29.06
C ILE A 96 8.59 -11.95 27.77
N ARG A 97 9.15 -13.17 27.78
CA ARG A 97 9.70 -13.83 26.59
C ARG A 97 8.84 -15.06 26.28
N LEU A 98 8.08 -15.03 25.19
CA LEU A 98 7.27 -16.17 24.76
C LEU A 98 8.08 -17.07 23.84
N LEU A 99 7.99 -18.37 24.03
CA LEU A 99 8.60 -19.36 23.15
C LEU A 99 7.68 -19.63 21.96
N PRO A 100 8.19 -19.61 20.73
CA PRO A 100 7.44 -20.12 19.59
C PRO A 100 7.02 -21.57 19.84
N ASP A 101 5.78 -21.89 19.55
CA ASP A 101 5.26 -23.24 19.72
C ASP A 101 5.76 -24.11 18.56
N THR A 102 6.71 -25.00 18.86
CA THR A 102 7.31 -25.91 17.89
C THR A 102 6.55 -27.24 17.81
N GLU A 103 5.62 -27.49 18.74
CA GLU A 103 4.80 -28.75 18.76
C GLU A 103 3.51 -28.59 17.96
N LEU A 104 3.02 -27.37 17.77
CA LEU A 104 1.92 -27.13 16.86
C LEU A 104 2.46 -27.22 15.42
N ASP A 105 2.34 -28.42 14.83
CA ASP A 105 2.46 -28.64 13.38
C ASP A 105 1.40 -27.84 12.58
N GLU A 106 0.74 -26.92 13.22
CA GLU A 106 -0.39 -26.15 12.75
C GLU A 106 0.08 -24.83 12.11
N VAL A 107 -0.23 -24.72 10.85
CA VAL A 107 0.05 -23.51 10.07
C VAL A 107 -0.89 -22.39 10.52
N VAL A 108 -0.37 -21.39 11.22
CA VAL A 108 -1.13 -20.18 11.55
C VAL A 108 -0.98 -19.18 10.40
N ILE A 109 -2.07 -18.88 9.71
CA ILE A 109 -2.07 -17.94 8.57
C ILE A 109 -2.17 -16.47 9.01
N THR A 110 -2.82 -16.19 10.13
CA THR A 110 -2.96 -14.81 10.61
C THR A 110 -2.15 -14.59 11.88
N ALA A 111 -1.58 -13.41 11.99
CA ALA A 111 -0.93 -12.96 13.22
C ALA A 111 -1.94 -12.68 14.35
N SER A 112 -3.25 -12.79 14.10
CA SER A 112 -4.31 -12.52 15.06
C SER A 112 -5.10 -13.79 15.39
N ASN A 113 -5.44 -13.95 16.66
CA ASN A 113 -6.44 -14.91 17.10
C ASN A 113 -7.81 -14.50 16.52
N PRO A 114 -8.65 -15.41 15.94
CA PRO A 114 -9.99 -15.10 15.46
C PRO A 114 -10.85 -14.34 16.48
N GLN A 115 -10.64 -14.56 17.77
CA GLN A 115 -11.31 -13.84 18.83
C GLN A 115 -10.88 -12.37 18.96
N GLN A 116 -9.72 -11.99 18.44
CA GLN A 116 -9.25 -10.60 18.47
C GLN A 116 -10.12 -9.68 17.59
N ASN A 117 -10.54 -10.16 16.43
CA ASN A 117 -11.46 -9.41 15.58
C ASN A 117 -12.85 -9.30 16.21
N VAL A 118 -13.31 -10.30 16.98
CA VAL A 118 -14.58 -10.21 17.71
C VAL A 118 -14.49 -9.15 18.82
N THR A 119 -13.36 -9.03 19.50
CA THR A 119 -13.22 -8.17 20.69
C THR A 119 -12.74 -6.75 20.40
N SER A 120 -12.11 -6.50 19.26
CA SER A 120 -11.61 -5.18 18.84
C SER A 120 -12.75 -4.24 18.40
N THR A 121 -12.59 -2.93 18.63
CA THR A 121 -13.43 -1.87 18.07
C THR A 121 -13.10 -1.53 16.62
N GLU A 122 -11.90 -1.91 16.15
CA GLU A 122 -11.48 -1.68 14.77
C GLU A 122 -12.37 -2.44 13.79
N MET A 123 -12.79 -1.79 12.71
CA MET A 123 -13.56 -2.37 11.61
C MET A 123 -12.71 -2.53 10.36
N GLY A 124 -13.01 -3.57 9.57
CA GLY A 124 -12.31 -3.81 8.31
C GLY A 124 -10.80 -3.99 8.47
N THR A 125 -10.34 -4.48 9.63
CA THR A 125 -8.92 -4.68 9.89
C THR A 125 -8.49 -6.06 9.48
N ILE A 126 -7.50 -6.13 8.60
CA ILE A 126 -6.87 -7.35 8.09
C ILE A 126 -5.41 -7.36 8.53
N ARG A 127 -4.99 -8.47 9.15
CA ARG A 127 -3.58 -8.68 9.56
C ARG A 127 -3.01 -9.88 8.83
N LEU A 128 -1.93 -9.66 8.07
CA LEU A 128 -1.24 -10.71 7.35
C LEU A 128 0.15 -10.97 7.95
N SER A 129 0.49 -12.24 8.08
CA SER A 129 1.86 -12.67 8.41
C SER A 129 2.66 -12.92 7.13
N PRO A 130 3.99 -12.78 7.13
CA PRO A 130 4.84 -13.17 6.00
C PRO A 130 4.67 -14.64 5.60
N ASN A 131 4.41 -15.51 6.57
CA ASN A 131 4.16 -16.93 6.31
C ASN A 131 2.89 -17.16 5.49
N THR A 132 1.86 -16.35 5.68
CA THR A 132 0.65 -16.36 4.86
C THR A 132 0.97 -15.97 3.43
N VAL A 133 1.69 -14.86 3.27
CA VAL A 133 2.07 -14.33 1.94
C VAL A 133 2.91 -15.36 1.18
N ALA A 134 3.83 -16.07 1.85
CA ALA A 134 4.71 -17.05 1.23
C ALA A 134 4.00 -18.30 0.68
N LYS A 135 2.78 -18.60 1.15
CA LYS A 135 1.99 -19.77 0.73
C LYS A 135 1.02 -19.48 -0.41
N VAL A 136 0.76 -18.21 -0.68
CA VAL A 136 -0.12 -17.76 -1.76
C VAL A 136 0.63 -17.85 -3.09
N PRO A 137 0.17 -18.65 -4.08
CA PRO A 137 0.71 -18.61 -5.42
C PRO A 137 0.55 -17.22 -6.03
N THR A 138 1.61 -16.70 -6.63
CA THR A 138 1.66 -15.36 -7.20
C THR A 138 2.35 -15.34 -8.55
N LEU A 139 2.25 -14.22 -9.26
CA LEU A 139 2.85 -14.02 -10.57
C LEU A 139 4.36 -14.34 -10.52
N LEU A 140 4.82 -15.21 -11.42
CA LEU A 140 6.22 -15.60 -11.57
C LEU A 140 6.87 -16.19 -10.28
N GLY A 141 6.03 -16.61 -9.30
CA GLY A 141 6.49 -17.15 -8.03
C GLY A 141 7.07 -16.13 -7.03
N GLU A 142 6.96 -14.86 -7.33
CA GLU A 142 7.40 -13.79 -6.45
C GLU A 142 6.39 -13.53 -5.33
N THR A 143 6.80 -13.69 -4.09
CA THR A 143 5.93 -13.42 -2.94
C THR A 143 5.68 -11.92 -2.79
N ASP A 144 4.40 -11.51 -2.82
CA ASP A 144 4.01 -10.11 -2.87
C ASP A 144 2.88 -9.80 -1.88
N ILE A 145 3.12 -8.80 -1.03
CA ILE A 145 2.21 -8.38 0.02
C ILE A 145 0.97 -7.70 -0.55
N ILE A 146 1.15 -6.78 -1.51
CA ILE A 146 0.03 -6.04 -2.11
C ILE A 146 -0.86 -7.01 -2.90
N LYS A 147 -0.27 -7.93 -3.67
CA LYS A 147 -1.03 -8.96 -4.39
C LYS A 147 -1.85 -9.85 -3.45
N THR A 148 -1.30 -10.18 -2.28
CA THR A 148 -2.03 -10.95 -1.27
C THR A 148 -3.18 -10.14 -0.66
N LEU A 149 -2.98 -8.84 -0.41
CA LEU A 149 -4.03 -7.95 0.09
C LEU A 149 -5.16 -7.74 -0.92
N GLN A 150 -4.85 -7.76 -2.23
CA GLN A 150 -5.85 -7.69 -3.31
C GLN A 150 -6.81 -8.89 -3.34
N LEU A 151 -6.51 -9.96 -2.60
CA LEU A 151 -7.40 -11.12 -2.43
C LEU A 151 -8.37 -10.95 -1.25
N MET A 152 -8.34 -9.82 -0.56
CA MET A 152 -9.22 -9.53 0.57
C MET A 152 -10.43 -8.73 0.12
N PRO A 153 -11.62 -8.96 0.71
CA PRO A 153 -12.82 -8.22 0.32
C PRO A 153 -12.65 -6.72 0.55
N GLY A 154 -13.21 -5.91 -0.37
CA GLY A 154 -13.12 -4.46 -0.36
C GLY A 154 -11.78 -3.90 -0.83
N VAL A 155 -10.87 -4.74 -1.31
CA VAL A 155 -9.58 -4.36 -1.90
C VAL A 155 -9.55 -4.79 -3.36
N GLN A 156 -9.40 -3.85 -4.27
CA GLN A 156 -9.37 -4.11 -5.69
C GLN A 156 -7.97 -3.85 -6.26
N SER A 157 -7.58 -4.66 -7.25
CA SER A 157 -6.44 -4.37 -8.12
C SER A 157 -6.91 -3.49 -9.28
N GLY A 158 -5.99 -2.88 -10.02
CA GLY A 158 -6.31 -2.32 -11.33
C GLY A 158 -6.46 -3.41 -12.40
N THR A 159 -6.00 -3.13 -13.61
CA THR A 159 -5.93 -4.09 -14.71
C THR A 159 -5.11 -5.33 -14.36
N GLU A 160 -5.12 -6.33 -15.24
CA GLU A 160 -4.41 -7.60 -15.03
C GLU A 160 -2.94 -7.37 -14.66
N GLY A 161 -2.50 -8.07 -13.64
CA GLY A 161 -1.12 -7.96 -13.17
C GLY A 161 -0.78 -6.68 -12.39
N SER A 162 -1.65 -5.66 -12.35
CA SER A 162 -1.38 -4.41 -11.64
C SER A 162 -1.24 -4.59 -10.13
N SER A 163 -0.30 -3.88 -9.51
CA SER A 163 -0.21 -3.70 -8.05
C SER A 163 -1.06 -2.53 -7.56
N GLY A 164 -1.99 -2.02 -8.38
CA GLY A 164 -2.96 -1.03 -7.98
C GLY A 164 -3.66 -1.44 -6.69
N PHE A 165 -3.85 -0.51 -5.78
CA PHE A 165 -4.40 -0.76 -4.46
C PHE A 165 -5.54 0.20 -4.20
N TYR A 166 -6.76 -0.27 -4.44
CA TYR A 166 -7.99 0.53 -4.39
C TYR A 166 -8.90 -0.05 -3.32
N VAL A 167 -9.21 0.73 -2.31
CA VAL A 167 -10.00 0.27 -1.16
C VAL A 167 -11.33 1.00 -1.11
N ARG A 168 -12.44 0.25 -1.10
CA ARG A 168 -13.81 0.79 -0.97
C ARG A 168 -14.06 1.96 -1.94
N GLY A 169 -13.72 1.78 -3.22
CA GLY A 169 -13.91 2.77 -4.29
C GLY A 169 -13.05 4.02 -4.18
N GLY A 170 -12.06 4.05 -3.31
CA GLY A 170 -11.08 5.14 -3.24
C GLY A 170 -10.02 5.05 -4.34
N GLY A 171 -9.41 6.17 -4.66
CA GLY A 171 -8.25 6.26 -5.56
C GLY A 171 -6.96 5.70 -4.94
N PRO A 172 -5.89 5.54 -5.73
CA PRO A 172 -4.62 5.03 -5.24
C PRO A 172 -3.98 5.97 -4.20
N ASP A 173 -4.13 7.27 -4.39
CA ASP A 173 -3.67 8.34 -3.49
C ASP A 173 -4.42 8.42 -2.16
N GLN A 174 -5.63 7.83 -2.10
CA GLN A 174 -6.49 7.87 -0.92
C GLN A 174 -6.14 6.79 0.12
N ASN A 175 -5.09 6.02 -0.11
CA ASN A 175 -4.58 5.01 0.81
C ASN A 175 -3.30 5.52 1.49
N LEU A 176 -3.24 5.49 2.82
CA LEU A 176 -2.03 5.78 3.56
C LEU A 176 -1.19 4.50 3.67
N ILE A 177 -0.12 4.44 2.92
CA ILE A 177 0.79 3.27 2.92
C ILE A 177 2.05 3.64 3.68
N LEU A 178 2.31 2.93 4.76
CA LEU A 178 3.41 3.19 5.69
C LEU A 178 4.37 2.01 5.73
N LEU A 179 5.65 2.29 5.58
CA LEU A 179 6.73 1.35 5.89
C LEU A 179 7.48 1.85 7.14
N ASP A 180 7.39 1.10 8.24
CA ASP A 180 7.88 1.52 9.56
C ASP A 180 7.41 2.93 9.97
N GLY A 181 6.17 3.31 9.59
CA GLY A 181 5.57 4.61 9.91
C GLY A 181 5.95 5.76 8.99
N VAL A 182 6.72 5.49 7.91
CA VAL A 182 7.08 6.47 6.87
C VAL A 182 6.17 6.29 5.67
N PRO A 183 5.54 7.34 5.11
CA PRO A 183 4.75 7.24 3.90
C PRO A 183 5.57 6.77 2.69
N VAL A 184 4.99 5.84 1.91
CA VAL A 184 5.51 5.38 0.62
C VAL A 184 4.54 5.81 -0.46
N TYR A 185 4.99 6.63 -1.41
CA TYR A 185 4.11 7.27 -2.38
C TYR A 185 3.79 6.40 -3.59
N ASN A 186 4.72 5.61 -4.07
CA ASN A 186 4.50 4.65 -5.13
C ASN A 186 4.88 3.25 -4.62
N VAL A 187 3.95 2.32 -4.73
CA VAL A 187 4.13 0.94 -4.24
C VAL A 187 4.42 -0.06 -5.37
N ASN A 188 4.70 0.44 -6.56
CA ASN A 188 4.75 -0.35 -7.78
C ASN A 188 6.16 -0.43 -8.37
N HIS A 189 6.57 -1.66 -8.69
CA HIS A 189 7.67 -1.97 -9.60
C HIS A 189 7.11 -2.51 -10.92
N LEU A 190 7.93 -2.52 -11.97
CA LEU A 190 7.66 -3.18 -13.25
C LEU A 190 6.25 -2.82 -13.77
N PHE A 191 5.97 -1.51 -13.88
CA PHE A 191 4.65 -1.02 -14.34
C PHE A 191 3.46 -1.59 -13.55
N GLY A 192 3.65 -1.91 -12.28
CA GLY A 192 2.62 -2.44 -11.40
C GLY A 192 2.58 -3.97 -11.27
N PHE A 193 3.43 -4.71 -11.95
CA PHE A 193 3.42 -6.18 -11.85
C PHE A 193 3.98 -6.73 -10.55
N MET A 194 4.73 -5.94 -9.80
CA MET A 194 5.29 -6.29 -8.49
C MET A 194 5.18 -5.12 -7.53
N SER A 195 5.08 -5.41 -6.23
CA SER A 195 5.15 -4.37 -5.22
C SER A 195 6.61 -4.10 -4.79
N VAL A 196 6.82 -2.88 -4.28
CA VAL A 196 8.11 -2.44 -3.73
C VAL A 196 8.47 -3.13 -2.40
N PHE A 197 7.56 -3.88 -1.80
CA PHE A 197 7.76 -4.49 -0.49
C PHE A 197 8.38 -5.89 -0.61
N ASN A 198 9.63 -6.01 -0.21
CA ASN A 198 10.27 -7.31 -0.10
C ASN A 198 9.71 -8.08 1.12
N SER A 199 8.91 -9.13 0.85
CA SER A 199 8.26 -9.94 1.88
C SER A 199 9.21 -10.52 2.92
N ASP A 200 10.49 -10.80 2.54
CA ASP A 200 11.48 -11.42 3.41
C ASP A 200 12.01 -10.45 4.47
N ALA A 201 11.92 -9.12 4.20
CA ALA A 201 12.25 -8.06 5.14
C ALA A 201 11.09 -7.66 6.07
N ILE A 202 9.86 -8.12 5.77
CA ILE A 202 8.65 -7.68 6.47
C ILE A 202 8.30 -8.67 7.59
N ARG A 203 7.78 -8.10 8.69
CA ARG A 203 7.33 -8.85 9.86
C ARG A 203 5.82 -8.88 10.00
N ASN A 204 5.16 -7.74 9.82
CA ASN A 204 3.74 -7.58 10.02
C ASN A 204 3.14 -6.62 9.00
N VAL A 205 1.94 -6.94 8.57
CA VAL A 205 1.15 -6.12 7.64
C VAL A 205 -0.25 -5.96 8.23
N THR A 206 -0.67 -4.72 8.42
CA THR A 206 -2.01 -4.38 8.91
C THR A 206 -2.69 -3.43 7.93
N LEU A 207 -3.81 -3.86 7.38
CA LEU A 207 -4.69 -3.04 6.56
C LEU A 207 -5.94 -2.69 7.36
N ILE A 208 -6.30 -1.40 7.41
CA ILE A 208 -7.52 -0.88 8.03
C ILE A 208 -8.33 -0.20 6.94
N LYS A 209 -9.50 -0.76 6.58
CA LYS A 209 -10.36 -0.29 5.48
C LYS A 209 -11.44 0.72 5.89
N GLY A 210 -11.68 0.87 7.18
CA GLY A 210 -12.71 1.77 7.69
C GLY A 210 -12.62 1.90 9.20
N GLY A 211 -13.24 2.94 9.77
CA GLY A 211 -13.21 3.17 11.21
C GLY A 211 -11.77 3.33 11.74
N PHE A 212 -10.84 3.83 10.93
CA PHE A 212 -9.46 3.93 11.37
C PHE A 212 -9.26 4.98 12.46
N PRO A 213 -8.40 4.66 13.45
CA PRO A 213 -8.18 5.47 14.63
C PRO A 213 -7.70 6.90 14.33
N ALA A 214 -7.90 7.83 15.26
CA ALA A 214 -7.55 9.24 15.09
C ALA A 214 -6.04 9.49 14.90
N ARG A 215 -5.19 8.56 15.29
CA ARG A 215 -3.72 8.62 15.07
C ARG A 215 -3.28 8.59 13.61
N TYR A 216 -4.16 8.16 12.70
CA TYR A 216 -3.91 8.15 11.26
C TYR A 216 -4.70 9.26 10.56
N GLY A 217 -4.11 9.99 9.65
CA GLY A 217 -4.75 11.08 8.89
C GLY A 217 -4.20 11.26 7.50
N GLY A 218 -4.69 12.31 6.81
CA GLY A 218 -4.17 12.74 5.51
C GLY A 218 -4.56 11.87 4.33
N ARG A 219 -5.46 10.88 4.50
CA ARG A 219 -5.98 10.02 3.43
C ARG A 219 -7.46 9.68 3.65
N LEU A 220 -8.15 9.27 2.57
CA LEU A 220 -9.62 9.16 2.54
C LEU A 220 -10.16 7.73 2.46
N SER A 221 -9.30 6.69 2.35
CA SER A 221 -9.80 5.35 2.04
C SER A 221 -9.33 4.28 3.02
N SER A 222 -8.04 4.09 3.16
CA SER A 222 -7.48 3.05 4.04
C SER A 222 -6.12 3.43 4.62
N VAL A 223 -5.69 2.64 5.59
CA VAL A 223 -4.33 2.69 6.14
C VAL A 223 -3.71 1.31 6.01
N LEU A 224 -2.55 1.24 5.37
CA LEU A 224 -1.71 0.04 5.27
C LEU A 224 -0.42 0.29 6.06
N ASP A 225 -0.31 -0.30 7.26
CA ASP A 225 0.87 -0.22 8.12
C ASP A 225 1.72 -1.49 7.95
N ILE A 226 2.89 -1.33 7.35
CA ILE A 226 3.87 -2.39 7.08
C ILE A 226 5.05 -2.18 8.02
N ARG A 227 5.42 -3.23 8.76
CA ARG A 227 6.54 -3.21 9.70
C ARG A 227 7.63 -4.16 9.24
N MET A 228 8.87 -3.66 9.16
CA MET A 228 10.05 -4.47 8.88
C MET A 228 10.46 -5.28 10.11
N LYS A 229 11.13 -6.42 9.89
CA LYS A 229 11.79 -7.20 10.93
C LYS A 229 12.74 -6.32 11.75
N GLU A 230 12.84 -6.57 13.05
CA GLU A 230 13.75 -5.83 13.94
C GLU A 230 15.17 -6.43 13.93
N GLY A 231 15.31 -7.62 13.35
CA GLY A 231 16.54 -8.42 13.36
C GLY A 231 16.68 -9.26 14.63
N ASN A 232 17.31 -10.41 14.47
CA ASN A 232 17.52 -11.37 15.54
C ASN A 232 18.64 -10.88 16.48
N ASN A 233 18.36 -10.69 17.77
CA ASN A 233 19.36 -10.24 18.73
C ASN A 233 20.08 -11.38 19.46
N GLN A 234 19.77 -12.65 19.11
CA GLN A 234 20.34 -13.85 19.75
C GLN A 234 21.30 -14.58 18.83
N GLU A 235 20.90 -14.80 17.57
CA GLU A 235 21.62 -15.64 16.61
C GLU A 235 21.65 -14.98 15.22
N PHE A 236 22.69 -15.28 14.47
CA PHE A 236 22.77 -14.89 13.06
C PHE A 236 21.91 -15.82 12.21
N LYS A 237 21.05 -15.23 11.37
CA LYS A 237 20.18 -15.95 10.44
C LYS A 237 20.22 -15.30 9.08
N GLY A 238 19.95 -16.11 8.07
CA GLY A 238 19.84 -15.64 6.70
C GLY A 238 18.78 -16.37 5.92
N GLU A 239 18.22 -15.67 4.95
CA GLU A 239 17.28 -16.20 3.97
C GLU A 239 17.72 -15.73 2.59
N ALA A 240 17.85 -16.66 1.63
CA ALA A 240 18.13 -16.34 0.24
C ALA A 240 17.15 -17.06 -0.66
N SER A 241 16.72 -16.42 -1.73
CA SER A 241 15.86 -17.03 -2.73
C SER A 241 16.20 -16.55 -4.14
N ILE A 242 16.00 -17.45 -5.11
CA ILE A 242 16.18 -17.21 -6.54
C ILE A 242 14.89 -17.66 -7.22
N GLY A 243 14.26 -16.74 -7.91
CA GLY A 243 13.10 -16.95 -8.77
C GLY A 243 13.45 -16.80 -10.26
N ILE A 244 12.44 -16.78 -11.11
CA ILE A 244 12.62 -16.59 -12.57
C ILE A 244 13.07 -15.16 -12.88
N ILE A 245 12.58 -14.16 -12.14
CA ILE A 245 12.77 -12.74 -12.45
C ILE A 245 13.63 -11.98 -11.45
N SER A 246 13.77 -12.49 -10.22
CA SER A 246 14.47 -11.79 -9.15
C SER A 246 15.18 -12.72 -8.19
N SER A 247 16.19 -12.20 -7.53
CA SER A 247 16.86 -12.81 -6.39
C SER A 247 16.76 -11.93 -5.18
N LYS A 248 16.67 -12.58 -4.00
CA LYS A 248 16.57 -11.92 -2.69
C LYS A 248 17.63 -12.49 -1.76
N LEU A 249 18.12 -11.63 -0.88
CA LEU A 249 18.98 -12.00 0.24
C LEU A 249 18.59 -11.17 1.45
N THR A 250 18.30 -11.83 2.56
CA THR A 250 18.04 -11.18 3.84
C THR A 250 18.96 -11.78 4.89
N LEU A 251 19.67 -10.94 5.60
CA LEU A 251 20.56 -11.29 6.69
C LEU A 251 20.15 -10.55 7.95
N GLU A 252 20.11 -11.24 9.06
CA GLU A 252 19.79 -10.67 10.36
C GLU A 252 20.64 -11.30 11.47
N GLY A 253 20.97 -10.52 12.48
CA GLY A 253 21.74 -11.03 13.58
C GLY A 253 22.09 -9.99 14.64
N PRO A 254 22.73 -10.41 15.74
CA PRO A 254 23.22 -9.51 16.75
C PRO A 254 24.51 -8.81 16.32
N ILE A 255 24.54 -7.47 16.47
CA ILE A 255 25.81 -6.71 16.54
C ILE A 255 26.34 -6.82 17.96
N VAL A 256 25.46 -6.65 18.94
CA VAL A 256 25.73 -6.92 20.35
C VAL A 256 24.60 -7.78 20.90
N LYS A 257 24.93 -9.00 21.31
CA LYS A 257 23.92 -9.97 21.79
C LYS A 257 23.04 -9.36 22.89
N ASP A 258 21.73 -9.61 22.82
CA ASP A 258 20.68 -9.10 23.70
C ASP A 258 20.48 -7.57 23.66
N ARG A 259 21.30 -6.81 22.92
CA ARG A 259 21.24 -5.33 22.91
C ARG A 259 21.04 -4.71 21.54
N THR A 260 21.82 -5.15 20.56
CA THR A 260 21.81 -4.51 19.24
C THR A 260 21.67 -5.56 18.17
N SER A 261 20.60 -5.46 17.40
CA SER A 261 20.35 -6.33 16.25
C SER A 261 20.34 -5.52 14.95
N PHE A 262 20.59 -6.20 13.85
CA PHE A 262 20.43 -5.67 12.52
C PHE A 262 19.63 -6.60 11.62
N MET A 263 19.00 -6.03 10.63
CA MET A 263 18.43 -6.71 9.47
C MET A 263 18.85 -5.95 8.22
N VAL A 264 19.37 -6.67 7.23
CA VAL A 264 19.72 -6.15 5.90
C VAL A 264 19.07 -7.06 4.87
N SER A 265 18.34 -6.48 3.93
CA SER A 265 17.67 -7.23 2.87
C SER A 265 17.84 -6.54 1.53
N GLY A 266 18.20 -7.31 0.49
CA GLY A 266 18.30 -6.84 -0.88
C GLY A 266 17.46 -7.71 -1.81
N ARG A 267 16.87 -7.09 -2.83
CA ARG A 267 16.20 -7.72 -3.96
C ARG A 267 16.62 -7.05 -5.25
N ARG A 268 16.88 -7.84 -6.29
CA ARG A 268 17.17 -7.34 -7.64
C ARG A 268 16.56 -8.27 -8.69
N SER A 269 15.95 -7.66 -9.71
CA SER A 269 15.60 -8.40 -10.93
C SER A 269 16.79 -8.46 -11.88
N TYR A 270 16.72 -9.35 -12.86
CA TYR A 270 17.81 -9.58 -13.83
C TYR A 270 17.28 -9.70 -15.27
N PHE A 271 16.24 -8.95 -15.62
CA PHE A 271 15.74 -8.88 -16.99
C PHE A 271 16.81 -8.38 -17.96
N ASP A 272 17.55 -7.35 -17.56
CA ASP A 272 18.70 -6.81 -18.29
C ASP A 272 19.74 -7.89 -18.58
N VAL A 273 20.09 -8.71 -17.59
CA VAL A 273 21.09 -9.79 -17.71
C VAL A 273 20.60 -10.90 -18.64
N ILE A 274 19.31 -11.28 -18.52
CA ILE A 274 18.72 -12.33 -19.36
C ILE A 274 18.53 -11.86 -20.79
N ALA A 275 18.08 -10.62 -21.02
CA ALA A 275 17.83 -10.06 -22.34
C ALA A 275 19.12 -9.81 -23.13
N TYR A 276 20.23 -9.46 -22.46
CA TYR A 276 21.48 -9.06 -23.09
C TYR A 276 21.99 -10.02 -24.19
N PRO A 277 22.14 -11.36 -23.97
CA PRO A 277 22.64 -12.26 -25.00
C PRO A 277 21.73 -12.34 -26.23
N PHE A 278 20.40 -12.19 -26.05
CA PHE A 278 19.44 -12.20 -27.15
C PHE A 278 19.53 -10.92 -27.96
N GLN A 279 19.59 -9.77 -27.30
CA GLN A 279 19.73 -8.46 -27.94
C GLN A 279 21.07 -8.37 -28.70
N LYS A 280 22.16 -8.83 -28.08
CA LYS A 280 23.46 -8.89 -28.72
C LYS A 280 23.47 -9.73 -30.01
N LYS A 281 22.74 -10.86 -29.98
CA LYS A 281 22.58 -11.69 -31.17
C LYS A 281 21.80 -10.95 -32.25
N LEU A 282 20.68 -10.32 -31.91
CA LEU A 282 19.86 -9.55 -32.85
C LEU A 282 20.67 -8.41 -33.49
N ASN A 283 21.42 -7.64 -32.71
CA ASN A 283 22.27 -6.56 -33.21
C ASN A 283 23.37 -7.09 -34.14
N ASN A 284 23.98 -8.22 -33.80
CA ASN A 284 24.94 -8.87 -34.68
C ASN A 284 24.32 -9.37 -36.00
N ASP A 285 23.10 -9.94 -35.94
CA ASP A 285 22.37 -10.41 -37.11
C ASP A 285 21.98 -9.22 -38.01
N ASN A 286 21.57 -8.08 -37.42
CA ASN A 286 21.34 -6.83 -38.16
C ASN A 286 22.58 -6.37 -38.90
N LYS A 287 23.71 -6.29 -38.20
CA LYS A 287 25.00 -5.88 -38.78
C LYS A 287 25.44 -6.79 -39.91
N ASN A 288 25.25 -8.10 -39.75
CA ASN A 288 25.58 -9.08 -40.81
C ASN A 288 24.67 -8.92 -42.06
N ASN A 289 23.48 -8.40 -41.89
CA ASN A 289 22.55 -8.10 -42.95
C ASN A 289 22.68 -6.69 -43.56
N GLY A 290 23.71 -5.94 -43.14
CA GLY A 290 23.98 -4.57 -43.61
C GLY A 290 23.07 -3.51 -42.99
N ILE A 291 22.38 -3.82 -41.90
CA ILE A 291 21.59 -2.88 -41.12
C ILE A 291 22.43 -2.36 -39.96
N GLU A 292 22.86 -1.11 -40.07
CA GLU A 292 23.70 -0.47 -39.05
C GLU A 292 22.85 0.15 -37.93
N THR A 293 22.02 -0.68 -37.34
CA THR A 293 21.15 -0.30 -36.19
C THR A 293 21.53 -1.19 -35.01
N GLU A 294 21.89 -0.58 -33.90
CA GLU A 294 22.01 -1.22 -32.59
C GLU A 294 20.90 -0.76 -31.67
N SER A 295 20.09 -1.71 -31.14
CA SER A 295 19.00 -1.40 -30.23
C SER A 295 19.21 -2.18 -28.92
N TRP A 296 19.12 -1.47 -27.80
CA TRP A 296 19.24 -2.04 -26.46
C TRP A 296 18.05 -1.66 -25.61
N VAL A 297 17.37 -2.66 -25.05
CA VAL A 297 16.28 -2.48 -24.08
C VAL A 297 16.73 -3.02 -22.74
N ASN A 298 16.80 -2.18 -21.76
CA ASN A 298 17.23 -2.56 -20.42
C ASN A 298 16.13 -2.25 -19.41
N TYR A 299 15.89 -3.21 -18.52
CA TYR A 299 15.03 -3.01 -17.37
C TYR A 299 15.57 -3.77 -16.16
N PHE A 300 15.64 -3.07 -15.04
CA PHE A 300 15.85 -3.71 -13.73
C PHE A 300 15.13 -2.97 -12.63
N LEU A 301 14.78 -3.71 -11.60
CA LEU A 301 14.35 -3.18 -10.31
C LEU A 301 15.30 -3.64 -9.21
N GLN A 302 15.39 -2.83 -8.17
CA GLN A 302 16.15 -3.16 -6.98
C GLN A 302 15.51 -2.56 -5.73
N ASP A 303 15.58 -3.32 -4.64
CA ASP A 303 15.19 -2.88 -3.30
C ASP A 303 16.29 -3.16 -2.31
N PHE A 304 16.45 -2.26 -1.38
CA PHE A 304 17.38 -2.41 -0.28
C PHE A 304 16.76 -1.91 1.01
N ASN A 305 16.72 -2.78 2.02
CA ASN A 305 16.17 -2.50 3.33
C ASN A 305 17.24 -2.70 4.39
N VAL A 306 17.33 -1.78 5.33
CA VAL A 306 18.17 -1.90 6.53
C VAL A 306 17.39 -1.49 7.75
N LYS A 307 17.53 -2.26 8.82
CA LYS A 307 17.03 -1.87 10.13
C LYS A 307 18.03 -2.22 11.20
N VAL A 308 18.28 -1.28 12.09
CA VAL A 308 19.12 -1.47 13.26
C VAL A 308 18.28 -1.12 14.49
N ASN A 309 18.31 -1.97 15.47
CA ASN A 309 17.62 -1.85 16.73
C ASN A 309 18.63 -1.87 17.86
N HIS A 310 18.54 -0.90 18.78
CA HIS A 310 19.41 -0.83 19.95
C HIS A 310 18.61 -0.62 21.23
N ILE A 311 18.80 -1.53 22.20
CA ILE A 311 18.22 -1.47 23.53
C ILE A 311 19.19 -0.70 24.43
N ILE A 312 18.86 0.55 24.77
CA ILE A 312 19.67 1.38 25.67
C ILE A 312 19.55 0.83 27.09
N ASN A 313 18.32 0.59 27.54
CA ASN A 313 17.95 -0.02 28.81
C ASN A 313 16.53 -0.59 28.74
N ASP A 314 16.02 -1.14 29.84
CA ASP A 314 14.69 -1.78 29.91
C ASP A 314 13.52 -0.84 29.56
N ARG A 315 13.74 0.48 29.59
CA ARG A 315 12.73 1.50 29.29
C ARG A 315 12.92 2.21 27.97
N GLN A 316 14.09 2.07 27.33
CA GLN A 316 14.43 2.87 26.16
C GLN A 316 15.02 2.02 25.04
N LYS A 317 14.47 2.20 23.84
CA LYS A 317 14.95 1.56 22.61
C LYS A 317 15.05 2.59 21.51
N ILE A 318 16.05 2.45 20.64
CA ILE A 318 16.21 3.26 19.44
C ILE A 318 16.18 2.32 18.23
N TYR A 319 15.50 2.76 17.18
CA TYR A 319 15.43 2.08 15.89
C TYR A 319 15.84 3.03 14.78
N LEU A 320 16.70 2.55 13.91
CA LEU A 320 17.00 3.21 12.65
C LEU A 320 16.51 2.28 11.53
N SER A 321 15.62 2.74 10.68
CA SER A 321 15.17 2.01 9.50
C SER A 321 15.43 2.83 8.25
N PHE A 322 15.72 2.10 7.17
CA PHE A 322 16.05 2.65 5.87
C PHE A 322 15.50 1.73 4.80
N TYR A 323 14.91 2.31 3.76
CA TYR A 323 14.50 1.62 2.55
C TYR A 323 14.79 2.48 1.33
N THR A 324 15.28 1.85 0.27
CA THR A 324 15.31 2.42 -1.07
C THR A 324 14.90 1.39 -2.09
N GLY A 325 14.02 1.79 -2.99
CA GLY A 325 13.59 1.00 -4.14
C GLY A 325 13.69 1.83 -5.40
N LYS A 326 14.22 1.26 -6.47
CA LYS A 326 14.40 1.94 -7.75
C LYS A 326 14.08 1.00 -8.91
N ASP A 327 13.38 1.55 -9.90
CA ASP A 327 13.24 1.00 -11.23
C ASP A 327 14.01 1.85 -12.23
N LYS A 328 14.62 1.20 -13.20
CA LYS A 328 15.22 1.84 -14.37
C LYS A 328 14.83 1.06 -15.62
N PHE A 329 14.22 1.76 -16.56
CA PHE A 329 13.99 1.30 -17.93
C PHE A 329 14.78 2.22 -18.86
N SER A 330 15.50 1.66 -19.83
CA SER A 330 16.13 2.42 -20.92
C SER A 330 15.94 1.70 -22.24
N LEU A 331 15.75 2.49 -23.27
CA LEU A 331 15.75 2.11 -24.67
C LEU A 331 16.79 2.98 -25.37
N GLU A 332 17.86 2.35 -25.82
CA GLU A 332 18.95 2.97 -26.57
C GLU A 332 18.88 2.46 -28.00
N ASP A 333 18.84 3.35 -28.99
CA ASP A 333 18.72 3.01 -30.41
C ASP A 333 19.67 3.85 -31.23
N ASP A 334 20.76 3.24 -31.68
CA ASP A 334 21.84 3.86 -32.44
C ASP A 334 21.73 3.42 -33.90
N ASN A 335 21.56 4.38 -34.78
CA ASN A 335 21.46 4.15 -36.20
C ASN A 335 22.58 4.89 -36.95
N SER A 336 23.37 4.17 -37.68
CA SER A 336 24.42 4.74 -38.58
C SER A 336 24.06 4.47 -40.03
N PHE A 337 24.10 5.51 -40.84
CA PHE A 337 23.87 5.41 -42.26
C PHE A 337 24.82 6.35 -43.00
N ASP A 338 25.76 5.77 -43.78
CA ASP A 338 26.82 6.48 -44.47
C ASP A 338 27.64 7.41 -43.55
N TYR A 339 27.35 8.71 -43.63
CA TYR A 339 28.04 9.76 -42.84
C TYR A 339 27.23 10.26 -41.68
N MET A 340 25.96 9.75 -41.50
CA MET A 340 25.02 10.20 -40.49
C MET A 340 24.95 9.19 -39.35
N THR A 341 24.94 9.69 -38.13
CA THR A 341 24.68 8.90 -36.93
C THR A 341 23.53 9.53 -36.13
N ASN A 342 22.56 8.72 -35.79
CA ASN A 342 21.45 9.08 -34.89
C ASN A 342 21.55 8.21 -33.62
N GLU A 343 21.71 8.85 -32.47
CA GLU A 343 21.67 8.19 -31.18
C GLU A 343 20.38 8.64 -30.46
N ASN A 344 19.58 7.68 -30.04
CA ASN A 344 18.37 7.93 -29.26
C ASN A 344 18.48 7.19 -27.95
N ASP A 345 18.41 7.90 -26.83
CA ASP A 345 18.29 7.32 -25.49
C ASP A 345 16.99 7.78 -24.84
N PHE A 346 16.09 6.85 -24.61
CA PHE A 346 14.85 7.05 -23.87
C PHE A 346 14.94 6.32 -22.54
N GLY A 347 14.65 7.00 -21.44
CA GLY A 347 14.68 6.39 -20.12
C GLY A 347 13.53 6.78 -19.21
N LEU A 348 13.12 5.79 -18.41
CA LEU A 348 12.19 5.96 -17.30
C LEU A 348 12.88 5.52 -16.01
N GLU A 349 12.86 6.37 -15.00
CA GLU A 349 13.36 6.04 -13.68
C GLU A 349 12.34 6.46 -12.63
N TRP A 350 12.05 5.58 -11.67
CA TRP A 350 11.25 5.94 -10.51
C TRP A 350 11.69 5.16 -9.29
N GLY A 351 11.34 5.70 -8.12
CA GLY A 351 11.69 5.02 -6.89
C GLY A 351 11.35 5.79 -5.65
N ASN A 352 11.46 5.10 -4.53
CA ASN A 352 11.27 5.64 -3.20
C ASN A 352 12.55 5.54 -2.39
N PHE A 353 12.72 6.50 -1.52
CA PHE A 353 13.66 6.48 -0.44
C PHE A 353 12.93 6.80 0.85
N THR A 354 13.06 5.96 1.87
CA THR A 354 12.49 6.23 3.19
C THR A 354 13.51 5.98 4.29
N SER A 355 13.48 6.81 5.32
CA SER A 355 14.28 6.61 6.52
C SER A 355 13.50 7.05 7.74
N ALA A 356 13.63 6.31 8.84
CA ALA A 356 13.08 6.68 10.13
C ALA A 356 14.07 6.45 11.27
N LEU A 357 14.20 7.46 12.12
CA LEU A 357 14.83 7.34 13.41
C LEU A 357 13.73 7.40 14.47
N ARG A 358 13.64 6.35 15.28
CA ARG A 358 12.59 6.20 16.29
C ARG A 358 13.20 5.99 17.67
N TRP A 359 12.68 6.70 18.66
CA TRP A 359 12.99 6.51 20.06
C TRP A 359 11.72 6.13 20.83
N ASN A 360 11.76 4.96 21.45
CA ASN A 360 10.70 4.46 22.31
C ASN A 360 11.10 4.64 23.77
N TYR A 361 10.21 5.19 24.57
CA TYR A 361 10.45 5.45 25.98
C TYR A 361 9.24 5.05 26.85
N ILE A 362 9.44 4.09 27.75
CA ILE A 362 8.49 3.76 28.81
C ILE A 362 8.65 4.80 29.92
N MET A 363 7.81 5.84 29.89
CA MET A 363 7.88 6.98 30.81
C MET A 363 7.45 6.57 32.21
N SER A 364 6.39 5.79 32.32
CA SER A 364 5.87 5.22 33.57
C SER A 364 5.26 3.84 33.29
N ASN A 365 4.75 3.19 34.32
CA ASN A 365 4.05 1.92 34.18
C ASN A 365 2.73 2.05 33.37
N GLU A 366 2.20 3.25 33.24
CA GLU A 366 0.94 3.56 32.53
C GLU A 366 1.16 4.29 31.20
N MET A 367 2.35 4.85 30.96
CA MET A 367 2.58 5.75 29.85
C MET A 367 3.82 5.36 29.04
N PHE A 368 3.61 5.20 27.74
CA PHE A 368 4.62 4.95 26.73
C PHE A 368 4.68 6.13 25.75
N CYS A 369 5.89 6.53 25.40
CA CYS A 369 6.14 7.58 24.41
C CYS A 369 6.92 7.02 23.22
N ASN A 370 6.57 7.46 22.03
CA ASN A 370 7.26 7.15 20.77
C ASN A 370 7.55 8.45 20.03
N VAL A 371 8.81 8.76 19.82
CA VAL A 371 9.25 9.90 18.99
C VAL A 371 9.84 9.34 17.70
N THR A 372 9.36 9.83 16.55
CA THR A 372 9.81 9.37 15.24
C THR A 372 10.14 10.56 14.35
N ALA A 373 11.37 10.65 13.87
CA ALA A 373 11.77 11.53 12.79
C ALA A 373 11.82 10.72 11.48
N THR A 374 11.21 11.23 10.42
CA THR A 374 11.10 10.52 9.14
C THR A 374 11.53 11.38 7.96
N LEU A 375 12.07 10.70 6.95
CA LEU A 375 12.34 11.24 5.62
C LEU A 375 11.70 10.30 4.61
N SER A 376 10.87 10.83 3.71
CA SER A 376 10.33 10.14 2.55
C SER A 376 10.65 10.94 1.30
N ASP A 377 11.12 10.30 0.25
CA ASP A 377 11.39 10.92 -1.05
C ASP A 377 10.94 9.97 -2.16
N TYR A 378 9.98 10.39 -2.94
CA TYR A 378 9.54 9.72 -4.15
C TYR A 378 9.89 10.59 -5.34
N LYS A 379 10.52 10.00 -6.35
CA LYS A 379 10.85 10.68 -7.60
C LYS A 379 10.51 9.78 -8.77
N PHE A 380 9.87 10.38 -9.76
CA PHE A 380 9.71 9.87 -11.11
C PHE A 380 10.45 10.78 -12.07
N LYS A 381 11.11 10.19 -13.06
CA LYS A 381 11.80 10.91 -14.12
C LYS A 381 11.66 10.13 -15.43
N PHE A 382 11.29 10.82 -16.50
CA PHE A 382 11.54 10.34 -17.83
C PHE A 382 12.49 11.29 -18.56
N PHE A 383 13.28 10.78 -19.49
CA PHE A 383 14.11 11.59 -20.36
C PHE A 383 14.16 11.00 -21.75
N TYR A 384 14.38 11.87 -22.71
CA TYR A 384 14.68 11.56 -24.10
C TYR A 384 15.87 12.40 -24.52
N ASP A 385 16.94 11.73 -24.96
CA ASP A 385 18.18 12.30 -25.42
C ASP A 385 18.37 11.88 -26.89
N TYR A 386 18.37 12.86 -27.78
CA TYR A 386 18.53 12.65 -29.20
C TYR A 386 19.79 13.38 -29.66
N LYS A 387 20.71 12.64 -30.29
CA LYS A 387 21.92 13.18 -30.89
C LYS A 387 21.98 12.82 -32.36
N PHE A 388 22.18 13.81 -33.17
CA PHE A 388 22.40 13.68 -34.60
C PHE A 388 23.80 14.20 -34.94
N SER A 389 24.53 13.45 -35.74
CA SER A 389 25.78 13.92 -36.34
C SER A 389 25.89 13.52 -37.79
N ASP A 390 26.35 14.44 -38.64
CA ASP A 390 26.70 14.21 -40.03
C ASP A 390 28.14 14.61 -40.23
N THR A 391 28.99 13.61 -40.45
CA THR A 391 30.43 13.78 -40.59
C THR A 391 30.81 14.39 -41.94
N TYR A 392 29.94 14.31 -42.97
CA TYR A 392 30.17 14.90 -44.28
C TYR A 392 29.89 16.41 -44.24
N SER A 393 28.76 16.84 -43.74
CA SER A 393 28.40 18.26 -43.58
C SER A 393 29.07 18.89 -42.35
N LYS A 394 29.65 18.09 -41.45
CA LYS A 394 30.22 18.49 -40.15
C LYS A 394 29.16 19.19 -39.28
N THR A 395 27.92 18.73 -39.36
CA THR A 395 26.82 19.25 -38.57
C THR A 395 26.50 18.33 -37.42
N SER A 396 26.11 18.89 -36.28
CA SER A 396 25.62 18.15 -35.13
C SER A 396 24.46 18.90 -34.45
N SER A 397 23.51 18.13 -33.94
CA SER A 397 22.47 18.64 -33.06
C SER A 397 22.21 17.69 -31.91
N GLU A 398 21.94 18.23 -30.75
CA GLU A 398 21.54 17.49 -29.56
C GLU A 398 20.23 18.08 -29.03
N SER A 399 19.27 17.20 -28.71
CA SER A 399 18.00 17.59 -28.09
C SER A 399 17.76 16.70 -26.88
N TYR A 400 17.72 17.32 -25.71
CA TYR A 400 17.48 16.66 -24.44
C TYR A 400 16.19 17.19 -23.83
N ILE A 401 15.23 16.29 -23.60
CA ILE A 401 13.99 16.59 -22.91
C ILE A 401 13.93 15.73 -21.66
N GLN A 402 13.74 16.36 -20.52
CA GLN A 402 13.52 15.66 -19.26
C GLN A 402 12.22 16.15 -18.61
N TYR A 403 11.44 15.22 -18.12
CA TYR A 403 10.31 15.50 -17.24
C TYR A 403 10.49 14.76 -15.93
N TYR A 404 10.24 15.42 -14.80
CA TYR A 404 10.26 14.78 -13.51
C TYR A 404 9.19 15.29 -12.57
N SER A 405 8.75 14.41 -11.67
CA SER A 405 7.89 14.71 -10.54
C SER A 405 8.51 14.18 -9.26
N GLN A 406 8.42 14.96 -8.17
CA GLN A 406 9.01 14.59 -6.90
C GLN A 406 8.14 15.06 -5.73
N VAL A 407 8.05 14.22 -4.70
CA VAL A 407 7.51 14.56 -3.37
C VAL A 407 8.55 14.19 -2.34
N ARG A 408 8.95 15.15 -1.52
CA ARG A 408 9.88 14.92 -0.42
C ARG A 408 9.31 15.45 0.89
N ASP A 409 9.30 14.60 1.92
CA ASP A 409 8.75 14.90 3.23
C ASP A 409 9.80 14.75 4.32
N TYR A 410 9.80 15.70 5.23
CA TYR A 410 10.50 15.64 6.50
C TYR A 410 9.47 15.76 7.61
N ALA A 411 9.37 14.76 8.48
CA ALA A 411 8.40 14.80 9.56
C ALA A 411 9.00 14.46 10.92
N LEU A 412 8.46 15.10 11.93
CA LEU A 412 8.67 14.74 13.34
C LEU A 412 7.31 14.41 13.93
N LYS A 413 7.20 13.25 14.56
CA LYS A 413 5.98 12.75 15.19
C LYS A 413 6.26 12.33 16.62
N VAL A 414 5.37 12.68 17.53
CA VAL A 414 5.39 12.26 18.94
C VAL A 414 4.03 11.65 19.26
N ASP A 415 4.05 10.40 19.71
CA ASP A 415 2.87 9.62 20.07
C ASP A 415 2.97 9.17 21.52
N PHE A 416 1.86 9.18 22.23
CA PHE A 416 1.73 8.66 23.59
C PHE A 416 0.64 7.59 23.64
N ASP A 417 0.94 6.47 24.30
CA ASP A 417 -0.03 5.48 24.76
C ASP A 417 -0.15 5.62 26.28
N TYR A 418 -1.34 5.93 26.80
CA TYR A 418 -1.61 6.16 28.20
C TYR A 418 -2.78 5.30 28.69
N ILE A 419 -2.56 4.49 29.69
CA ILE A 419 -3.53 3.53 30.24
C ILE A 419 -3.82 3.91 31.69
N PRO A 420 -4.65 4.96 31.95
CA PRO A 420 -4.93 5.46 33.29
C PRO A 420 -5.79 4.50 34.14
N ALA A 421 -6.61 3.68 33.47
CA ALA A 421 -7.45 2.68 34.10
C ALA A 421 -7.66 1.51 33.13
N PHE A 422 -8.13 0.37 33.64
CA PHE A 422 -8.38 -0.81 32.79
C PHE A 422 -9.48 -0.57 31.71
N GLN A 423 -10.33 0.42 31.92
CA GLN A 423 -11.40 0.80 30.98
C GLN A 423 -10.91 1.71 29.85
N HIS A 424 -9.82 2.45 30.06
CA HIS A 424 -9.35 3.49 29.18
C HIS A 424 -7.98 3.15 28.56
N SER A 425 -7.91 3.24 27.25
CA SER A 425 -6.65 3.17 26.51
C SER A 425 -6.54 4.41 25.62
N VAL A 426 -6.01 5.48 26.24
CA VAL A 426 -5.91 6.81 25.61
C VAL A 426 -4.65 6.86 24.76
N LYS A 427 -4.79 7.33 23.52
CA LYS A 427 -3.66 7.63 22.63
C LYS A 427 -3.78 9.06 22.15
N PHE A 428 -2.69 9.78 22.23
CA PHE A 428 -2.64 11.16 21.75
C PHE A 428 -1.25 11.48 21.20
N GLY A 429 -1.18 12.49 20.38
CA GLY A 429 0.10 12.86 19.78
C GLY A 429 -0.01 14.05 18.87
N ALA A 430 1.15 14.44 18.35
CA ALA A 430 1.30 15.53 17.41
C ALA A 430 2.34 15.19 16.36
N SER A 431 2.19 15.75 15.17
CA SER A 431 3.21 15.70 14.12
C SER A 431 3.31 17.02 13.37
N ALA A 432 4.51 17.28 12.87
CA ALA A 432 4.80 18.36 11.94
C ALA A 432 5.54 17.79 10.74
N THR A 433 5.05 18.08 9.54
CA THR A 433 5.64 17.64 8.29
C THR A 433 5.91 18.84 7.38
N ARG A 434 7.12 18.90 6.85
CA ARG A 434 7.47 19.78 5.74
C ARG A 434 7.47 18.97 4.46
N HIS A 435 6.62 19.35 3.54
CA HIS A 435 6.57 18.82 2.19
C HIS A 435 7.35 19.69 1.22
N SER A 436 7.94 19.11 0.21
CA SER A 436 8.53 19.77 -0.94
C SER A 436 8.04 19.08 -2.20
N PHE A 437 7.29 19.76 -3.02
CA PHE A 437 6.72 19.23 -4.26
C PHE A 437 7.43 19.79 -5.47
N SER A 438 7.64 18.93 -6.48
CA SER A 438 7.97 19.32 -7.84
C SER A 438 6.91 18.72 -8.77
N PRO A 439 5.73 19.37 -8.89
CA PRO A 439 4.59 18.82 -9.60
C PRO A 439 4.74 19.03 -11.12
N GLY A 440 5.53 18.16 -11.76
CA GLY A 440 5.75 18.21 -13.21
C GLY A 440 6.70 19.31 -13.64
N VAL A 441 7.99 19.00 -13.65
CA VAL A 441 9.03 19.93 -14.12
C VAL A 441 9.59 19.42 -15.45
N THR A 442 9.54 20.24 -16.47
CA THR A 442 10.10 19.96 -17.79
C THR A 442 11.38 20.75 -18.00
N VAL A 443 12.45 20.06 -18.39
CA VAL A 443 13.72 20.66 -18.78
C VAL A 443 13.94 20.35 -20.25
N ILE A 444 14.16 21.39 -21.06
CA ILE A 444 14.45 21.29 -22.49
C ILE A 444 15.81 21.91 -22.75
N ARG A 445 16.71 21.14 -23.36
CA ARG A 445 17.99 21.60 -23.84
C ARG A 445 18.14 21.21 -25.30
N GLU A 446 18.45 22.19 -26.10
CA GLU A 446 18.68 21.99 -27.53
C GLU A 446 19.96 22.73 -27.90
N GLU A 447 20.87 21.98 -28.52
CA GLU A 447 22.11 22.54 -29.09
C GLU A 447 22.14 22.17 -30.58
N SER A 448 22.34 23.16 -31.42
CA SER A 448 22.51 23.00 -32.83
C SER A 448 23.57 23.96 -33.34
N GLN A 449 24.29 23.54 -34.35
CA GLN A 449 25.31 24.36 -34.97
C GLN A 449 24.72 25.65 -35.61
N TYR A 450 23.41 25.61 -35.94
CA TYR A 450 22.76 26.70 -36.68
C TYR A 450 21.87 27.61 -35.83
N ASP A 451 21.43 27.07 -34.65
CA ASP A 451 20.51 27.79 -33.80
C ASP A 451 21.15 28.17 -32.47
N LYS A 452 20.54 29.16 -31.79
CA LYS A 452 20.97 29.49 -30.44
C LYS A 452 20.62 28.35 -29.50
N PRO A 453 21.53 27.98 -28.59
CA PRO A 453 21.22 26.98 -27.60
C PRO A 453 20.00 27.35 -26.79
N VAL A 454 19.13 26.36 -26.55
CA VAL A 454 17.97 26.48 -25.68
C VAL A 454 18.29 25.72 -24.39
N ASP A 455 18.08 26.33 -23.23
CA ASP A 455 18.11 25.68 -21.91
C ASP A 455 16.99 26.29 -21.07
N GLU A 456 15.84 25.63 -21.10
CA GLU A 456 14.64 26.15 -20.47
C GLU A 456 14.09 25.13 -19.47
N THR A 457 13.56 25.64 -18.35
CA THR A 457 12.91 24.84 -17.31
C THR A 457 11.51 25.40 -17.05
N TYR A 458 10.52 24.54 -17.22
CA TYR A 458 9.11 24.85 -17.00
C TYR A 458 8.60 24.12 -15.76
N GLY A 459 7.64 24.73 -15.05
CA GLY A 459 7.01 24.17 -13.87
C GLY A 459 7.66 24.60 -12.55
N ASN A 460 7.07 24.16 -11.46
CA ASN A 460 7.53 24.49 -10.11
C ASN A 460 8.58 23.49 -9.62
N VAL A 461 9.84 23.89 -9.61
CA VAL A 461 10.95 23.03 -9.15
C VAL A 461 10.85 22.72 -7.65
N ASN A 462 10.29 23.61 -6.85
CA ASN A 462 10.14 23.42 -5.41
C ASN A 462 8.97 24.23 -4.87
N LEU A 463 7.90 23.55 -4.50
CA LEU A 463 6.73 24.11 -3.85
C LEU A 463 6.66 23.59 -2.41
N PRO A 464 7.07 24.41 -1.41
CA PRO A 464 7.03 24.00 -0.03
C PRO A 464 5.61 24.06 0.54
N ALA A 465 5.27 23.08 1.39
CA ALA A 465 4.06 23.06 2.18
C ALA A 465 4.35 22.50 3.58
N TYR A 466 3.49 22.86 4.53
CA TYR A 466 3.64 22.45 5.93
C TYR A 466 2.33 21.85 6.44
N GLU A 467 2.41 20.67 7.03
CA GLU A 467 1.27 20.00 7.65
C GLU A 467 1.51 19.83 9.15
N TYR A 468 0.54 20.21 9.95
CA TYR A 468 0.53 20.05 11.39
C TYR A 468 -0.67 19.22 11.80
N VAL A 469 -0.44 18.22 12.64
CA VAL A 469 -1.48 17.32 13.13
C VAL A 469 -1.41 17.24 14.64
N VAL A 470 -2.61 17.23 15.27
CA VAL A 470 -2.79 16.87 16.67
C VAL A 470 -3.97 15.90 16.76
N TYR A 471 -3.81 14.85 17.53
CA TYR A 471 -4.89 13.89 17.71
C TYR A 471 -4.99 13.39 19.16
N ALA A 472 -6.18 12.97 19.52
CA ALA A 472 -6.45 12.23 20.74
C ALA A 472 -7.55 11.21 20.47
N GLU A 473 -7.42 10.02 21.05
CA GLU A 473 -8.43 8.95 20.98
C GLU A 473 -8.44 8.16 22.30
N ASP A 474 -9.60 7.66 22.68
CA ASP A 474 -9.76 6.74 23.81
C ASP A 474 -10.52 5.50 23.35
N ASP A 475 -9.94 4.35 23.60
CA ASP A 475 -10.56 3.05 23.41
C ASP A 475 -11.18 2.62 24.74
N PHE A 476 -12.42 3.09 24.98
CA PHE A 476 -13.14 3.01 26.24
C PHE A 476 -13.98 1.75 26.34
N SER A 477 -13.67 0.92 27.32
CA SER A 477 -14.45 -0.26 27.70
C SER A 477 -15.56 0.14 28.67
N VAL A 478 -16.77 0.46 28.16
CA VAL A 478 -17.94 0.84 28.97
C VAL A 478 -18.33 -0.29 29.92
N ASN A 479 -18.31 -1.52 29.41
CA ASN A 479 -18.50 -2.77 30.15
C ASN A 479 -17.92 -3.94 29.33
N GLU A 480 -18.06 -5.17 29.81
CA GLU A 480 -17.56 -6.36 29.11
C GLU A 480 -18.14 -6.53 27.69
N ARG A 481 -19.35 -6.04 27.44
CA ARG A 481 -20.03 -6.18 26.14
C ARG A 481 -19.84 -4.99 25.22
N LEU A 482 -19.76 -3.78 25.76
CA LEU A 482 -19.71 -2.54 24.97
C LEU A 482 -18.34 -1.88 25.11
N LYS A 483 -17.70 -1.68 23.97
CA LYS A 483 -16.44 -0.94 23.85
C LYS A 483 -16.58 0.12 22.75
N ILE A 484 -16.09 1.32 23.01
CA ILE A 484 -16.20 2.48 22.11
C ILE A 484 -14.82 3.08 21.95
N ASN A 485 -14.39 3.26 20.72
CA ASN A 485 -13.25 4.12 20.39
C ASN A 485 -13.79 5.46 19.90
N ALA A 486 -13.44 6.53 20.57
CA ALA A 486 -13.81 7.89 20.18
C ALA A 486 -12.53 8.73 20.08
N GLY A 487 -12.39 9.42 18.99
CA GLY A 487 -11.20 10.20 18.71
C GLY A 487 -11.45 11.45 17.90
N LEU A 488 -10.51 12.38 18.03
CA LEU A 488 -10.46 13.63 17.30
C LEU A 488 -9.11 13.77 16.63
N HIS A 489 -9.14 14.05 15.33
CA HIS A 489 -7.94 14.38 14.56
C HIS A 489 -8.08 15.81 14.05
N PHE A 490 -7.13 16.65 14.40
CA PHE A 490 -7.03 18.01 13.88
C PHE A 490 -5.83 18.08 12.95
N SER A 491 -6.03 18.63 11.76
CA SER A 491 -4.97 18.88 10.81
C SER A 491 -5.02 20.31 10.27
N ALA A 492 -3.85 20.87 10.03
CA ALA A 492 -3.69 22.17 9.39
C ALA A 492 -2.60 22.07 8.32
N PHE A 493 -2.89 22.57 7.12
CA PHE A 493 -2.00 22.54 5.97
C PHE A 493 -1.79 23.94 5.42
N GLY A 494 -0.55 24.36 5.34
CA GLY A 494 -0.15 25.66 4.80
C GLY A 494 0.65 25.49 3.51
N VAL A 495 0.22 26.15 2.44
CA VAL A 495 0.91 26.20 1.15
C VAL A 495 0.80 27.61 0.56
N ASN A 496 1.93 28.18 0.17
CA ASN A 496 2.01 29.58 -0.20
C ASN A 496 1.39 30.46 0.92
N ASN A 497 0.37 31.27 0.59
CA ASN A 497 -0.34 32.12 1.56
C ASN A 497 -1.69 31.53 2.01
N ASN A 498 -1.98 30.27 1.66
CA ASN A 498 -3.24 29.61 1.99
C ASN A 498 -3.06 28.66 3.16
N ILE A 499 -4.03 28.68 4.09
CA ILE A 499 -4.07 27.74 5.22
C ILE A 499 -5.42 27.03 5.20
N TYR A 500 -5.37 25.70 5.26
CA TYR A 500 -6.54 24.82 5.36
C TYR A 500 -6.48 24.10 6.68
N ALA A 501 -7.57 24.09 7.41
CA ALA A 501 -7.68 23.37 8.66
C ALA A 501 -8.91 22.44 8.67
N SER A 502 -8.78 21.31 9.35
CA SER A 502 -9.85 20.32 9.47
C SER A 502 -9.93 19.78 10.89
N LEU A 503 -11.16 19.60 11.35
CA LEU A 503 -11.46 18.80 12.54
C LEU A 503 -12.22 17.55 12.09
N GLU A 504 -11.66 16.40 12.44
CA GLU A 504 -12.08 15.09 11.92
C GLU A 504 -12.48 14.17 13.08
N PRO A 505 -13.76 14.20 13.50
CA PRO A 505 -14.27 13.29 14.50
C PRO A 505 -14.31 11.86 13.96
N ARG A 506 -13.99 10.90 14.81
CA ARG A 506 -13.98 9.47 14.51
C ARG A 506 -14.55 8.72 15.69
N VAL A 507 -15.51 7.86 15.40
CA VAL A 507 -16.13 7.03 16.42
C VAL A 507 -16.31 5.63 15.87
N SER A 508 -15.92 4.63 16.61
CA SER A 508 -16.24 3.23 16.35
C SER A 508 -16.69 2.55 17.62
N GLY A 509 -17.63 1.64 17.50
CA GLY A 509 -18.16 0.90 18.62
C GLY A 509 -18.30 -0.58 18.31
N ARG A 510 -18.12 -1.39 19.33
CA ARG A 510 -18.31 -2.84 19.29
C ARG A 510 -19.23 -3.27 20.43
N TYR A 511 -20.25 -4.04 20.09
CA TYR A 511 -21.14 -4.70 21.06
C TYR A 511 -21.04 -6.21 20.94
N LEU A 512 -20.66 -6.90 22.02
CA LEU A 512 -20.66 -8.36 22.11
C LEU A 512 -22.08 -8.85 22.33
N VAL A 513 -22.68 -9.43 21.30
CA VAL A 513 -23.99 -10.12 21.38
C VAL A 513 -23.81 -11.44 22.13
N ALA A 514 -22.70 -12.15 21.83
CA ALA A 514 -22.25 -13.36 22.50
C ALA A 514 -20.72 -13.33 22.64
N PRO A 515 -20.09 -14.20 23.43
CA PRO A 515 -18.62 -14.22 23.56
C PRO A 515 -17.86 -14.37 22.24
N ASN A 516 -18.48 -14.97 21.24
CA ASN A 516 -17.92 -15.22 19.91
C ASN A 516 -18.63 -14.46 18.78
N LEU A 517 -19.54 -13.55 19.07
CA LEU A 517 -20.29 -12.73 18.11
C LEU A 517 -20.29 -11.26 18.52
N SER A 518 -19.79 -10.41 17.65
CA SER A 518 -19.84 -8.95 17.83
C SER A 518 -20.53 -8.27 16.66
N VAL A 519 -21.22 -7.16 16.98
CA VAL A 519 -21.69 -6.18 16.00
C VAL A 519 -20.88 -4.91 16.19
N LYS A 520 -20.50 -4.29 15.07
CA LYS A 520 -19.66 -3.08 15.05
C LYS A 520 -20.29 -2.01 14.19
N ALA A 521 -20.04 -0.76 14.55
CA ALA A 521 -20.40 0.39 13.74
C ALA A 521 -19.29 1.44 13.83
N SER A 522 -19.08 2.19 12.75
CA SER A 522 -18.10 3.27 12.73
C SER A 522 -18.58 4.44 11.90
N TYR A 523 -18.10 5.62 12.27
CA TYR A 523 -18.20 6.85 11.52
C TYR A 523 -16.83 7.56 11.55
N VAL A 524 -16.33 7.98 10.39
CA VAL A 524 -15.09 8.72 10.26
C VAL A 524 -15.27 9.88 9.29
N LYS A 525 -14.75 11.05 9.67
CA LYS A 525 -14.53 12.19 8.77
C LYS A 525 -13.03 12.26 8.46
N MET A 526 -12.69 12.62 7.23
CA MET A 526 -11.32 12.56 6.73
C MET A 526 -11.04 13.74 5.80
N GLN A 527 -9.79 14.20 5.78
CA GLN A 527 -9.30 15.21 4.86
C GLN A 527 -7.94 14.80 4.29
N GLN A 528 -7.69 15.18 3.04
CA GLN A 528 -6.46 14.86 2.31
C GLN A 528 -5.97 16.12 1.59
N TYR A 529 -4.66 16.39 1.70
CA TYR A 529 -4.01 17.59 1.13
C TYR A 529 -3.11 17.28 -0.06
N LEU A 530 -2.76 16.01 -0.26
CA LEU A 530 -1.91 15.54 -1.35
C LEU A 530 -2.76 14.70 -2.29
N HIS A 531 -2.71 15.01 -3.58
CA HIS A 531 -3.53 14.37 -4.60
C HIS A 531 -2.66 13.70 -5.64
N LEU A 532 -3.17 12.66 -6.30
CA LEU A 532 -2.54 12.02 -7.44
C LEU A 532 -3.40 12.24 -8.68
N LEU A 533 -2.84 12.88 -9.67
CA LEU A 533 -3.42 12.97 -11.00
C LEU A 533 -2.99 11.74 -11.81
N ALA A 534 -3.91 10.80 -11.96
CA ALA A 534 -3.67 9.56 -12.67
C ALA A 534 -3.99 9.74 -14.16
N ASN A 535 -2.99 9.61 -15.01
CA ASN A 535 -3.12 9.81 -16.45
C ASN A 535 -3.73 8.59 -17.16
N SER A 536 -3.52 7.38 -16.65
CA SER A 536 -3.99 6.16 -17.29
C SER A 536 -4.60 5.18 -16.28
N SER A 537 -5.38 4.22 -16.81
CA SER A 537 -5.92 3.11 -16.00
C SER A 537 -4.84 2.08 -15.61
N PHE A 538 -3.63 2.20 -16.14
CA PHE A 538 -2.56 1.22 -15.98
C PHE A 538 -1.68 1.41 -14.74
N GLY A 539 -1.88 2.51 -13.98
CA GLY A 539 -1.02 2.82 -12.81
C GLY A 539 0.44 3.02 -13.21
N LEU A 540 0.66 3.72 -14.32
CA LEU A 540 2.01 4.06 -14.76
C LEU A 540 2.68 4.98 -13.73
N PRO A 541 4.00 4.95 -13.60
CA PRO A 541 4.73 5.87 -12.70
C PRO A 541 4.64 7.35 -13.14
N THR A 542 4.03 7.62 -14.29
CA THR A 542 3.76 8.96 -14.84
C THR A 542 2.69 9.74 -14.08
N ASP A 543 2.00 9.10 -13.12
CA ASP A 543 1.02 9.76 -12.28
C ASP A 543 1.67 10.86 -11.43
N LEU A 544 1.02 12.02 -11.38
CA LEU A 544 1.57 13.25 -10.82
C LEU A 544 1.06 13.52 -9.41
N TRP A 545 1.96 13.54 -8.43
CA TRP A 545 1.63 13.99 -7.08
C TRP A 545 1.61 15.53 -7.01
N VAL A 546 0.48 16.07 -6.59
CA VAL A 546 0.25 17.51 -6.47
C VAL A 546 -0.30 17.86 -5.09
N PRO A 547 0.05 19.03 -4.52
CA PRO A 547 -0.53 19.50 -3.28
C PRO A 547 -1.87 20.20 -3.50
N THR A 548 -2.62 20.36 -2.44
CA THR A 548 -3.66 21.37 -2.32
C THR A 548 -3.06 22.76 -2.55
N THR A 549 -3.79 23.64 -3.26
CA THR A 549 -3.40 25.03 -3.55
C THR A 549 -4.59 25.98 -3.36
N ALA A 550 -4.46 27.23 -3.74
CA ALA A 550 -5.59 28.17 -3.73
C ALA A 550 -6.74 27.73 -4.66
N ARG A 551 -6.40 27.10 -5.79
CA ARG A 551 -7.36 26.66 -6.82
C ARG A 551 -7.85 25.24 -6.56
N VAL A 552 -6.96 24.35 -6.11
CA VAL A 552 -7.26 22.94 -5.80
C VAL A 552 -7.44 22.76 -4.31
N LYS A 553 -8.68 22.62 -3.88
CA LYS A 553 -9.05 22.48 -2.46
C LYS A 553 -8.69 21.09 -1.92
N PRO A 554 -8.53 20.96 -0.58
CA PRO A 554 -8.36 19.65 0.05
C PRO A 554 -9.54 18.72 -0.25
N GLN A 555 -9.27 17.47 -0.63
CA GLN A 555 -10.31 16.46 -0.71
C GLN A 555 -10.84 16.12 0.67
N ARG A 556 -12.15 15.95 0.79
CA ARG A 556 -12.85 15.65 2.04
C ARG A 556 -13.75 14.44 1.87
N ALA A 557 -13.75 13.57 2.83
CA ALA A 557 -14.68 12.44 2.82
C ALA A 557 -15.26 12.19 4.21
N TRP A 558 -16.41 11.52 4.22
CA TRP A 558 -16.89 10.83 5.38
C TRP A 558 -17.32 9.41 4.99
N GLN A 559 -17.15 8.50 5.92
CA GLN A 559 -17.51 7.10 5.74
C GLN A 559 -18.23 6.59 6.99
N THR A 560 -19.29 5.84 6.78
CA THR A 560 -19.93 5.02 7.81
C THR A 560 -19.83 3.55 7.42
N ALA A 561 -19.70 2.68 8.40
CA ALA A 561 -19.71 1.25 8.19
C ALA A 561 -20.41 0.54 9.36
N VAL A 562 -21.10 -0.54 9.05
CA VAL A 562 -21.76 -1.43 10.03
C VAL A 562 -21.41 -2.86 9.64
N GLY A 563 -21.14 -3.70 10.63
CA GLY A 563 -20.79 -5.09 10.35
C GLY A 563 -20.92 -6.00 11.57
N ALA A 564 -20.74 -7.29 11.32
CA ALA A 564 -20.73 -8.32 12.34
C ALA A 564 -19.55 -9.26 12.12
N THR A 565 -18.96 -9.72 13.22
CA THR A 565 -17.89 -10.72 13.21
C THR A 565 -18.27 -11.88 14.12
N TYR A 566 -18.22 -13.09 13.58
CA TYR A 566 -18.51 -14.33 14.29
C TYR A 566 -17.34 -15.29 14.24
N SER A 567 -16.88 -15.76 15.40
CA SER A 567 -15.82 -16.78 15.51
C SER A 567 -16.45 -18.13 15.91
N LEU A 568 -16.31 -19.12 15.04
CA LEU A 568 -16.76 -20.48 15.29
C LEU A 568 -15.60 -21.34 15.80
N ASN A 569 -15.68 -21.80 17.04
CA ASN A 569 -14.71 -22.67 17.70
C ASN A 569 -13.24 -22.17 17.65
N ASN A 570 -13.01 -20.89 17.47
CA ASN A 570 -11.71 -20.28 17.20
C ASN A 570 -10.99 -20.80 15.92
N ASP A 571 -11.67 -21.55 15.10
CA ASP A 571 -11.15 -22.14 13.85
C ASP A 571 -11.60 -21.41 12.60
N TYR A 572 -12.80 -20.85 12.64
CA TYR A 572 -13.38 -20.09 11.52
C TYR A 572 -13.80 -18.71 11.98
N GLU A 573 -13.54 -17.74 11.14
CA GLU A 573 -14.02 -16.37 11.31
C GLU A 573 -14.93 -16.01 10.13
N PHE A 574 -16.08 -15.47 10.43
CA PHE A 574 -17.06 -14.95 9.48
C PHE A 574 -17.23 -13.46 9.73
N THR A 575 -17.05 -12.64 8.72
CA THR A 575 -17.24 -11.20 8.79
C THR A 575 -18.13 -10.74 7.66
N ILE A 576 -19.10 -9.89 7.99
CA ILE A 576 -19.91 -9.16 7.03
C ILE A 576 -19.84 -7.68 7.38
N GLU A 577 -19.60 -6.84 6.37
CA GLU A 577 -19.53 -5.38 6.54
C GLU A 577 -20.24 -4.67 5.39
N GLY A 578 -21.09 -3.69 5.72
CA GLY A 578 -21.65 -2.74 4.76
C GLY A 578 -21.04 -1.36 5.00
N TYR A 579 -20.75 -0.63 3.93
CA TYR A 579 -20.20 0.71 4.02
C TYR A 579 -20.86 1.68 3.03
N TYR A 580 -20.85 2.96 3.41
CA TYR A 580 -21.18 4.08 2.56
C TYR A 580 -20.15 5.19 2.76
N LYS A 581 -19.62 5.74 1.67
CA LYS A 581 -18.61 6.80 1.64
C LYS A 581 -18.99 7.87 0.62
N LYS A 582 -18.90 9.14 1.03
CA LYS A 582 -19.03 10.29 0.15
C LYS A 582 -17.75 11.12 0.15
N ILE A 583 -17.31 11.51 -1.03
CA ILE A 583 -16.08 12.25 -1.25
C ILE A 583 -16.43 13.55 -1.97
N ASN A 584 -15.84 14.65 -1.53
CA ASN A 584 -15.98 15.97 -2.16
C ASN A 584 -14.60 16.51 -2.53
N ASP A 585 -14.58 17.44 -3.47
CA ASP A 585 -13.38 18.11 -3.96
C ASP A 585 -12.37 17.11 -4.56
N LEU A 586 -12.85 16.03 -5.20
CA LEU A 586 -12.02 15.15 -6.01
C LEU A 586 -11.42 15.93 -7.18
N ILE A 587 -10.24 15.53 -7.62
CA ILE A 587 -9.65 16.08 -8.83
C ILE A 587 -9.46 15.00 -9.90
N ASP A 588 -9.62 15.37 -11.15
CA ASP A 588 -9.28 14.57 -12.32
C ASP A 588 -8.83 15.50 -13.45
N TYR A 589 -8.23 14.99 -14.49
CA TYR A 589 -7.97 15.76 -15.71
C TYR A 589 -9.29 16.15 -16.38
N GLY A 590 -9.36 17.41 -16.84
CA GLY A 590 -10.42 17.87 -17.72
C GLY A 590 -10.47 17.07 -19.03
N GLU A 591 -11.58 17.17 -19.78
CA GLU A 591 -11.69 16.51 -21.07
C GLU A 591 -10.64 17.04 -22.06
N GLY A 592 -9.92 16.13 -22.72
CA GLY A 592 -8.84 16.45 -23.65
C GLY A 592 -7.53 16.90 -22.99
N ALA A 593 -7.50 17.07 -21.66
CA ALA A 593 -6.28 17.38 -20.96
C ALA A 593 -5.46 16.12 -20.68
N SER A 594 -4.17 16.23 -20.84
CA SER A 594 -3.25 15.11 -20.62
C SER A 594 -1.94 15.60 -19.98
N PHE A 595 -1.29 14.68 -19.32
CA PHE A 595 0.07 14.85 -18.79
C PHE A 595 1.06 15.29 -19.89
N PHE A 596 0.85 14.91 -21.16
CA PHE A 596 1.71 15.29 -22.29
C PHE A 596 1.58 16.76 -22.71
N ASP A 597 0.63 17.52 -22.15
CA ASP A 597 0.52 18.97 -22.36
C ASP A 597 1.64 19.76 -21.66
N LEU A 598 2.87 19.33 -21.86
CA LEU A 598 4.09 19.78 -21.16
C LEU A 598 4.36 21.29 -21.30
N ARG A 599 3.81 21.94 -22.34
CA ARG A 599 4.05 23.37 -22.63
C ARG A 599 3.14 24.32 -21.86
N LYS A 600 2.05 23.85 -21.25
CA LYS A 600 1.09 24.73 -20.56
C LYS A 600 1.54 25.16 -19.16
N GLY A 601 2.65 24.65 -18.65
CA GLY A 601 3.40 25.18 -17.49
C GLY A 601 2.73 25.10 -16.13
N ASN A 602 1.41 24.98 -16.05
CA ASN A 602 0.68 24.92 -14.78
C ASN A 602 -0.33 23.77 -14.80
N TRP A 603 -0.04 22.73 -14.02
CA TRP A 603 -0.91 21.56 -13.87
C TRP A 603 -2.33 21.91 -13.37
N GLU A 604 -2.49 23.04 -12.64
CA GLU A 604 -3.79 23.48 -12.13
C GLU A 604 -4.78 23.88 -13.24
N ASP A 605 -4.27 24.19 -14.44
CA ASP A 605 -5.11 24.54 -15.60
C ASP A 605 -5.66 23.29 -16.31
N LEU A 606 -5.13 22.11 -15.98
CA LEU A 606 -5.50 20.82 -16.58
C LEU A 606 -6.52 20.06 -15.75
N VAL A 607 -6.85 20.53 -14.53
CA VAL A 607 -7.65 19.75 -13.58
C VAL A 607 -9.02 20.36 -13.33
N VAL A 608 -9.99 19.49 -13.12
CA VAL A 608 -11.36 19.79 -12.71
C VAL A 608 -11.65 19.19 -11.34
N THR A 609 -12.64 19.76 -10.65
CA THR A 609 -13.04 19.30 -9.32
C THR A 609 -14.41 18.67 -9.33
N GLY A 610 -14.58 17.61 -8.56
CA GLY A 610 -15.83 16.85 -8.54
C GLY A 610 -16.10 16.13 -7.21
N MET A 611 -17.06 15.23 -7.27
CA MET A 611 -17.52 14.44 -6.13
C MET A 611 -17.49 12.94 -6.44
N GLY A 612 -17.45 12.12 -5.39
CA GLY A 612 -17.55 10.66 -5.49
C GLY A 612 -18.49 10.07 -4.46
N GLU A 613 -19.13 8.99 -4.83
CA GLU A 613 -20.02 8.21 -3.98
C GLU A 613 -19.66 6.72 -4.10
N CYS A 614 -19.40 6.06 -2.96
CA CYS A 614 -18.99 4.67 -2.93
C CYS A 614 -19.75 3.92 -1.85
N TYR A 615 -20.30 2.75 -2.17
CA TYR A 615 -20.97 1.90 -1.20
C TYR A 615 -20.87 0.43 -1.58
N GLY A 616 -21.03 -0.46 -0.61
CA GLY A 616 -20.93 -1.88 -0.87
C GLY A 616 -21.10 -2.77 0.35
N LEU A 617 -21.10 -4.06 0.08
CA LEU A 617 -21.14 -5.15 1.04
C LEU A 617 -19.91 -6.05 0.87
N GLU A 618 -19.30 -6.40 1.97
CA GLU A 618 -18.10 -7.25 2.03
C GLU A 618 -18.39 -8.48 2.89
N PHE A 619 -18.01 -9.65 2.39
CA PHE A 619 -18.12 -10.92 3.12
C PHE A 619 -16.75 -11.58 3.16
N LEU A 620 -16.35 -12.04 4.33
CA LEU A 620 -15.10 -12.78 4.53
C LEU A 620 -15.38 -14.03 5.36
N VAL A 621 -14.97 -15.17 4.86
CA VAL A 621 -14.87 -16.40 5.63
C VAL A 621 -13.40 -16.80 5.67
N GLN A 622 -12.85 -16.93 6.85
CA GLN A 622 -11.43 -17.21 7.03
C GLN A 622 -11.22 -18.42 7.96
N LYS A 623 -10.30 -19.31 7.55
CA LYS A 623 -9.78 -20.39 8.38
C LYS A 623 -8.29 -20.16 8.62
N PRO A 624 -7.92 -19.59 9.78
CA PRO A 624 -6.56 -19.14 10.04
C PRO A 624 -5.57 -20.23 10.41
N SER A 625 -6.04 -21.42 10.85
CA SER A 625 -5.18 -22.48 11.39
C SER A 625 -5.57 -23.86 10.92
N GLY A 626 -4.67 -24.83 11.06
CA GLY A 626 -4.83 -26.22 10.69
C GLY A 626 -4.14 -26.63 9.39
N LYS A 627 -4.30 -27.87 8.98
CA LYS A 627 -3.74 -28.41 7.72
C LYS A 627 -4.30 -27.71 6.48
N LEU A 628 -5.60 -27.41 6.50
CA LEU A 628 -6.26 -26.57 5.49
C LEU A 628 -6.43 -25.17 6.08
N THR A 629 -5.92 -24.18 5.40
CA THR A 629 -6.00 -22.77 5.78
C THR A 629 -6.34 -21.93 4.55
N GLY A 630 -6.95 -20.77 4.74
CA GLY A 630 -7.31 -19.89 3.64
C GLY A 630 -8.50 -18.99 3.94
N TRP A 631 -9.04 -18.39 2.90
CA TRP A 631 -10.21 -17.51 3.00
C TRP A 631 -11.01 -17.49 1.70
N VAL A 632 -12.26 -17.11 1.86
CA VAL A 632 -13.17 -16.76 0.77
C VAL A 632 -13.61 -15.33 1.02
N GLY A 633 -13.32 -14.45 0.09
CA GLY A 633 -13.73 -13.06 0.07
C GLY A 633 -14.76 -12.81 -1.05
N TYR A 634 -15.80 -12.01 -0.75
CA TYR A 634 -16.73 -11.49 -1.74
C TYR A 634 -17.01 -10.01 -1.47
N THR A 635 -16.97 -9.23 -2.51
CA THR A 635 -17.34 -7.81 -2.50
C THR A 635 -18.40 -7.54 -3.54
N LEU A 636 -19.47 -6.85 -3.12
CA LEU A 636 -20.46 -6.25 -3.98
C LEU A 636 -20.36 -4.74 -3.78
N SER A 637 -19.97 -3.97 -4.82
CA SER A 637 -19.67 -2.54 -4.66
C SER A 637 -20.11 -1.69 -5.83
N TRP A 638 -20.31 -0.42 -5.54
CA TRP A 638 -20.61 0.67 -6.48
C TRP A 638 -19.67 1.82 -6.17
N SER A 639 -19.09 2.41 -7.19
CA SER A 639 -18.22 3.59 -7.09
C SER A 639 -18.49 4.51 -8.27
N ASP A 640 -19.05 5.67 -7.99
CA ASP A 640 -19.47 6.65 -8.98
C ASP A 640 -18.73 7.98 -8.79
N ARG A 641 -18.61 8.72 -9.87
CA ARG A 641 -18.01 10.06 -9.92
C ARG A 641 -18.97 11.03 -10.58
N TYR A 642 -18.80 12.30 -10.20
CA TYR A 642 -19.55 13.42 -10.74
C TYR A 642 -18.64 14.64 -10.81
N PHE A 643 -18.51 15.26 -12.01
CA PHE A 643 -17.78 16.49 -12.23
C PHE A 643 -18.63 17.37 -13.14
N ASP A 644 -18.75 18.66 -12.84
CA ASP A 644 -19.58 19.57 -13.64
C ASP A 644 -19.05 19.72 -15.09
N GLU A 645 -17.73 19.67 -15.26
CA GLU A 645 -17.03 19.89 -16.52
C GLU A 645 -16.67 18.61 -17.26
N VAL A 646 -17.00 17.44 -16.74
CA VAL A 646 -16.73 16.13 -17.34
C VAL A 646 -18.04 15.38 -17.54
N ASN A 647 -18.15 14.64 -18.65
CA ASN A 647 -19.34 13.83 -18.93
C ASN A 647 -20.64 14.67 -18.96
N TYR A 648 -20.56 15.91 -19.45
CA TYR A 648 -21.67 16.85 -19.50
C TYR A 648 -22.36 17.09 -18.13
N GLY A 649 -21.62 16.99 -17.03
CA GLY A 649 -22.13 17.08 -15.67
C GLY A 649 -22.94 15.85 -15.23
N GLY A 650 -22.91 14.76 -15.97
CA GLY A 650 -23.59 13.52 -15.64
C GLY A 650 -22.79 12.61 -14.71
N LYS A 651 -23.48 11.81 -13.90
CA LYS A 651 -22.88 10.79 -13.07
C LYS A 651 -22.35 9.64 -13.93
N PHE A 652 -21.12 9.14 -13.64
CA PHE A 652 -20.52 8.02 -14.36
C PHE A 652 -19.78 7.07 -13.39
N PRO A 653 -19.63 5.78 -13.73
CA PRO A 653 -18.90 4.84 -12.91
C PRO A 653 -17.40 5.19 -12.88
N TYR A 654 -16.78 5.04 -11.71
CA TYR A 654 -15.34 5.23 -11.59
C TYR A 654 -14.58 4.12 -12.32
N ARG A 655 -13.44 4.45 -12.92
CA ARG A 655 -12.61 3.52 -13.71
C ARG A 655 -12.22 2.22 -12.98
N TYR A 656 -12.29 2.19 -11.65
CA TYR A 656 -12.02 1.02 -10.82
C TYR A 656 -13.31 0.47 -10.17
N ASP A 657 -14.49 0.75 -10.74
CA ASP A 657 -15.75 0.19 -10.27
C ASP A 657 -15.89 -1.27 -10.74
N ALA A 658 -15.69 -2.21 -9.83
CA ALA A 658 -15.99 -3.61 -10.06
C ALA A 658 -17.22 -4.00 -9.24
N ARG A 659 -18.27 -4.46 -9.94
CA ARG A 659 -19.55 -4.79 -9.30
C ARG A 659 -19.43 -5.99 -8.37
N HIS A 660 -18.85 -7.07 -8.89
CA HIS A 660 -18.63 -8.31 -8.17
C HIS A 660 -17.14 -8.62 -8.15
N ASP A 661 -16.61 -8.93 -6.99
CA ASP A 661 -15.23 -9.38 -6.81
C ASP A 661 -15.24 -10.57 -5.84
N VAL A 662 -14.77 -11.73 -6.31
CA VAL A 662 -14.70 -12.97 -5.54
C VAL A 662 -13.25 -13.43 -5.52
N SER A 663 -12.75 -13.78 -4.35
CA SER A 663 -11.44 -14.42 -4.19
C SER A 663 -11.54 -15.64 -3.29
N ILE A 664 -10.95 -16.73 -3.72
CA ILE A 664 -10.83 -17.96 -2.95
C ILE A 664 -9.35 -18.30 -2.85
N THR A 665 -8.82 -18.33 -1.64
CA THR A 665 -7.44 -18.69 -1.36
C THR A 665 -7.43 -19.89 -0.45
N ALA A 666 -6.71 -20.94 -0.84
CA ALA A 666 -6.56 -22.14 -0.05
C ALA A 666 -5.09 -22.59 -0.01
N SER A 667 -4.63 -23.01 1.15
CA SER A 667 -3.34 -23.67 1.33
C SER A 667 -3.56 -24.96 2.12
N TYR A 668 -3.05 -26.06 1.60
CA TYR A 668 -3.19 -27.37 2.21
C TYR A 668 -1.84 -28.01 2.46
N GLN A 669 -1.55 -28.31 3.72
CA GLN A 669 -0.33 -29.00 4.13
C GLN A 669 -0.54 -30.51 4.04
N ILE A 670 -0.04 -31.11 2.96
CA ILE A 670 -0.11 -32.57 2.75
C ILE A 670 0.74 -33.27 3.80
N THR A 671 1.98 -32.82 3.95
CA THR A 671 2.95 -33.34 4.95
C THR A 671 3.72 -32.15 5.54
N LYS A 672 4.54 -32.39 6.57
CA LYS A 672 5.47 -31.36 7.11
C LYS A 672 6.42 -30.78 6.06
N ASN A 673 6.61 -31.46 4.94
CA ASN A 673 7.55 -31.09 3.89
C ASN A 673 6.88 -30.63 2.58
N ILE A 674 5.57 -30.73 2.47
CA ILE A 674 4.85 -30.42 1.22
C ILE A 674 3.58 -29.66 1.54
N ASP A 675 3.46 -28.45 0.99
CA ASP A 675 2.24 -27.66 1.00
C ASP A 675 1.82 -27.29 -0.43
N LEU A 676 0.51 -27.30 -0.64
CA LEU A 676 -0.13 -26.85 -1.87
C LEU A 676 -0.83 -25.51 -1.61
N GLY A 677 -0.78 -24.63 -2.60
CA GLY A 677 -1.52 -23.38 -2.61
C GLY A 677 -2.38 -23.27 -3.85
N ALA A 678 -3.58 -22.69 -3.72
CA ALA A 678 -4.44 -22.34 -4.83
C ALA A 678 -5.11 -21.00 -4.57
N VAL A 679 -5.25 -20.20 -5.62
CA VAL A 679 -5.97 -18.93 -5.63
C VAL A 679 -6.87 -18.91 -6.83
N TRP A 680 -8.17 -18.66 -6.62
CA TRP A 680 -9.11 -18.39 -7.69
C TRP A 680 -9.73 -17.01 -7.49
N ILE A 681 -9.79 -16.25 -8.57
CA ILE A 681 -10.31 -14.88 -8.59
C ILE A 681 -11.36 -14.80 -9.69
N TYR A 682 -12.47 -14.13 -9.40
CA TYR A 682 -13.43 -13.65 -10.38
C TYR A 682 -13.76 -12.19 -10.08
N ARG A 683 -13.80 -11.37 -11.13
CA ARG A 683 -14.17 -9.96 -11.05
C ARG A 683 -14.93 -9.53 -12.31
N THR A 684 -15.99 -8.77 -12.12
CA THR A 684 -16.65 -8.08 -13.25
C THR A 684 -15.70 -7.06 -13.87
N GLY A 685 -15.77 -6.92 -15.20
CA GLY A 685 -14.90 -6.03 -15.96
C GLY A 685 -14.97 -4.58 -15.49
N TYR A 686 -13.82 -3.90 -15.50
CA TYR A 686 -13.74 -2.47 -15.21
C TYR A 686 -14.35 -1.64 -16.31
N PRO A 687 -15.00 -0.51 -15.98
CA PRO A 687 -15.51 0.41 -16.98
C PRO A 687 -14.36 1.18 -17.65
N PHE A 688 -14.51 1.45 -18.93
CA PHE A 688 -13.63 2.32 -19.70
C PHE A 688 -14.42 3.12 -20.72
N THR A 689 -13.85 4.21 -21.22
CA THR A 689 -14.48 5.03 -22.25
C THR A 689 -14.20 4.42 -23.59
N LEU A 690 -15.25 4.09 -24.34
CA LEU A 690 -15.19 3.67 -25.72
C LEU A 690 -15.77 4.77 -26.60
N SER A 691 -15.01 5.17 -27.62
CA SER A 691 -15.46 6.11 -28.63
C SER A 691 -16.62 5.53 -29.43
N ASP A 692 -17.73 6.24 -29.47
CA ASP A 692 -18.92 5.85 -30.23
C ASP A 692 -18.85 6.36 -31.69
N GLU A 693 -18.19 7.51 -31.86
CA GLU A 693 -18.02 8.18 -33.15
C GLU A 693 -16.62 8.74 -33.33
N GLN A 694 -16.18 8.83 -34.59
CA GLN A 694 -14.92 9.46 -34.96
C GLN A 694 -15.17 10.41 -36.11
N TYR A 695 -14.63 11.63 -36.00
CA TYR A 695 -14.68 12.61 -37.07
C TYR A 695 -13.33 13.31 -37.26
N LEU A 696 -13.08 13.83 -38.44
CA LEU A 696 -11.86 14.53 -38.79
C LEU A 696 -11.95 15.98 -38.27
N SER A 697 -10.90 16.46 -37.60
CA SER A 697 -10.80 17.85 -37.20
C SER A 697 -10.75 18.75 -38.43
N LEU A 698 -11.63 19.75 -38.48
CA LEU A 698 -11.60 20.76 -39.53
C LEU A 698 -10.66 21.94 -39.18
N THR A 699 -10.13 22.00 -37.96
CA THR A 699 -9.37 23.15 -37.47
C THR A 699 -8.08 23.33 -38.26
N ASP A 700 -7.42 22.27 -38.66
CA ASP A 700 -6.17 22.34 -39.42
C ASP A 700 -6.37 22.58 -40.92
N MET A 701 -7.56 22.32 -41.43
CA MET A 701 -7.86 22.63 -42.81
C MET A 701 -8.00 24.12 -43.10
N PHE A 702 -8.31 24.93 -42.12
CA PHE A 702 -8.56 26.38 -42.33
C PHE A 702 -7.39 27.29 -41.89
N ILE A 703 -6.38 26.79 -41.19
CA ILE A 703 -5.27 27.59 -40.67
C ILE A 703 -4.06 27.61 -41.64
N SER A 704 -3.91 26.67 -42.56
CA SER A 704 -2.80 26.72 -43.53
C SER A 704 -3.16 27.49 -44.79
N GLY A 705 -3.46 28.78 -44.61
CA GLY A 705 -3.43 29.77 -45.72
C GLY A 705 -1.99 29.96 -46.16
N GLY A 706 -1.52 29.16 -47.09
CA GLY A 706 -0.46 29.58 -48.03
C GLY A 706 0.99 29.29 -47.69
N GLN A 707 1.35 28.13 -47.19
CA GLN A 707 2.63 27.49 -47.52
C GLN A 707 2.54 25.96 -47.35
N GLN A 708 2.72 25.22 -48.46
CA GLN A 708 2.86 23.80 -48.49
C GLN A 708 4.15 23.34 -47.80
N HIS A 709 4.06 22.92 -46.54
CA HIS A 709 5.08 22.07 -45.93
C HIS A 709 4.39 20.99 -45.11
N GLY A 710 4.44 19.78 -45.63
CA GLY A 710 4.02 18.56 -44.98
C GLY A 710 2.49 18.34 -45.01
N SER A 711 2.05 17.21 -45.52
CA SER A 711 0.67 16.72 -45.43
C SER A 711 0.31 16.53 -43.95
N ALA A 712 -0.21 17.55 -43.31
CA ALA A 712 -0.89 17.38 -42.03
C ALA A 712 -2.11 16.47 -42.31
N MET A 713 -2.02 15.20 -41.88
CA MET A 713 -3.21 14.36 -41.85
C MET A 713 -4.18 15.00 -40.86
N PRO A 714 -5.47 15.18 -41.25
CA PRO A 714 -6.43 15.74 -40.31
C PRO A 714 -6.48 14.88 -39.05
N GLU A 715 -6.44 15.51 -37.89
CA GLU A 715 -6.52 14.83 -36.62
C GLU A 715 -7.89 14.18 -36.48
N VAL A 716 -7.89 12.91 -36.08
CA VAL A 716 -9.12 12.16 -35.80
C VAL A 716 -9.56 12.49 -34.36
N ILE A 717 -10.70 13.13 -34.24
CA ILE A 717 -11.34 13.41 -32.97
C ILE A 717 -12.26 12.24 -32.63
N GLU A 718 -12.08 11.72 -31.43
CA GLU A 718 -12.93 10.67 -30.87
C GLU A 718 -14.05 11.29 -30.04
N HIS A 719 -15.29 10.88 -30.34
CA HIS A 719 -16.48 11.30 -29.59
C HIS A 719 -17.03 10.12 -28.76
N PHE A 720 -17.55 10.40 -27.58
CA PHE A 720 -18.26 9.47 -26.71
C PHE A 720 -19.41 10.18 -26.01
N GLU A 721 -20.57 9.53 -25.93
CA GLU A 721 -21.73 10.10 -25.25
C GLU A 721 -21.58 10.13 -23.74
N GLN A 722 -20.88 9.14 -23.16
CA GLN A 722 -20.70 9.02 -21.73
C GLN A 722 -19.31 8.50 -21.38
N ARG A 723 -18.67 9.10 -20.38
CA ARG A 723 -17.40 8.63 -19.84
C ARG A 723 -17.59 7.27 -19.14
N ASN A 724 -16.66 6.34 -19.37
CA ASN A 724 -16.70 4.98 -18.82
C ASN A 724 -17.99 4.22 -19.19
N ASN A 725 -18.45 4.40 -20.44
CA ASN A 725 -19.69 3.89 -21.01
C ASN A 725 -19.68 2.37 -21.27
N TYR A 726 -18.52 1.77 -21.33
CA TYR A 726 -18.37 0.34 -21.64
C TYR A 726 -17.63 -0.39 -20.50
N ARG A 727 -17.93 -1.70 -20.31
CA ARG A 727 -17.20 -2.56 -19.38
C ARG A 727 -16.36 -3.58 -20.13
N MET A 728 -15.10 -3.74 -19.69
CA MET A 728 -14.25 -4.82 -20.18
C MET A 728 -14.90 -6.19 -19.90
N PRO A 729 -14.52 -7.24 -20.64
CA PRO A 729 -14.92 -8.60 -20.32
C PRO A 729 -14.52 -8.96 -18.89
N ASP A 730 -15.30 -9.86 -18.25
CA ASP A 730 -15.04 -10.32 -16.91
C ASP A 730 -13.68 -11.00 -16.79
N TYR A 731 -13.03 -10.73 -15.68
CA TYR A 731 -11.73 -11.28 -15.32
C TYR A 731 -11.89 -12.49 -14.42
N HIS A 732 -11.24 -13.60 -14.75
CA HIS A 732 -11.08 -14.71 -13.80
C HIS A 732 -9.79 -15.50 -14.05
N ARG A 733 -9.24 -16.07 -12.98
CA ARG A 733 -7.96 -16.74 -13.00
C ARG A 733 -7.85 -17.78 -11.88
N LEU A 734 -7.15 -18.87 -12.16
CA LEU A 734 -6.72 -19.85 -11.19
C LEU A 734 -5.19 -19.89 -11.14
N ASP A 735 -4.62 -19.69 -9.98
CA ASP A 735 -3.20 -19.87 -9.73
C ASP A 735 -3.00 -21.06 -8.81
N VAL A 736 -2.04 -21.93 -9.10
CA VAL A 736 -1.73 -23.09 -8.29
C VAL A 736 -0.23 -23.19 -8.04
N GLY A 737 0.13 -23.74 -6.89
CA GLY A 737 1.54 -23.93 -6.55
C GLY A 737 1.74 -25.01 -5.50
N ALA A 738 2.96 -25.56 -5.48
CA ALA A 738 3.42 -26.49 -4.49
C ALA A 738 4.78 -26.07 -3.97
N ASN A 739 4.98 -26.17 -2.66
CA ASN A 739 6.26 -25.96 -2.02
C ASN A 739 6.76 -27.28 -1.42
N PHE A 740 8.03 -27.61 -1.67
CA PHE A 740 8.73 -28.77 -1.18
C PHE A 740 9.84 -28.35 -0.24
N HIS A 741 9.68 -28.64 1.05
CA HIS A 741 10.60 -28.26 2.11
C HIS A 741 11.53 -29.41 2.45
N ARG A 742 12.82 -29.11 2.58
CA ARG A 742 13.80 -30.07 3.09
C ARG A 742 14.59 -29.44 4.24
N THR A 743 14.24 -29.86 5.46
CA THR A 743 14.93 -29.41 6.66
C THR A 743 16.20 -30.20 6.90
N LYS A 744 17.31 -29.50 7.17
CA LYS A 744 18.58 -30.06 7.63
C LYS A 744 18.90 -29.46 9.01
N LYS A 745 19.95 -29.96 9.69
CA LYS A 745 20.32 -29.51 11.05
C LYS A 745 20.42 -27.99 11.23
N LYS A 746 20.90 -27.25 10.21
CA LYS A 746 21.14 -25.81 10.27
C LYS A 746 20.48 -25.00 9.12
N SER A 747 19.69 -25.65 8.29
CA SER A 747 19.07 -24.95 7.14
C SER A 747 17.80 -25.64 6.70
N GLN A 748 16.89 -24.86 6.16
CA GLN A 748 15.71 -25.33 5.45
C GLN A 748 15.79 -24.87 4.00
N ARG A 749 15.66 -25.80 3.08
CA ARG A 749 15.62 -25.52 1.63
C ARG A 749 14.19 -25.70 1.15
N THR A 750 13.74 -24.83 0.29
CA THR A 750 12.40 -24.87 -0.28
C THR A 750 12.49 -24.78 -1.80
N TRP A 751 11.86 -25.71 -2.50
CA TRP A 751 11.54 -25.59 -3.91
C TRP A 751 10.07 -25.25 -4.04
N GLY A 752 9.75 -24.19 -4.75
CA GLY A 752 8.41 -23.81 -5.12
C GLY A 752 8.22 -23.97 -6.62
N ILE A 753 7.14 -24.64 -7.02
CA ILE A 753 6.75 -24.83 -8.41
C ILE A 753 5.29 -24.44 -8.52
N GLY A 754 4.89 -23.78 -9.57
CA GLY A 754 3.50 -23.44 -9.75
C GLY A 754 3.19 -22.85 -11.11
N MET A 755 1.96 -22.42 -11.23
CA MET A 755 1.39 -21.87 -12.45
C MET A 755 0.50 -20.69 -12.11
N TYR A 756 0.74 -19.58 -12.74
CA TYR A 756 -0.15 -18.45 -12.80
C TYR A 756 -1.10 -18.64 -13.99
N ASN A 757 -2.39 -18.37 -13.78
CA ASN A 757 -3.43 -18.56 -14.79
C ASN A 757 -3.44 -19.99 -15.35
N ALA A 758 -3.60 -20.98 -14.49
CA ALA A 758 -3.41 -22.40 -14.78
C ALA A 758 -4.29 -22.95 -15.93
N TYR A 759 -5.42 -22.33 -16.23
CA TYR A 759 -6.27 -22.71 -17.38
C TYR A 759 -6.12 -21.80 -18.58
N GLY A 760 -5.14 -20.86 -18.59
CA GLY A 760 -4.72 -20.11 -19.77
C GLY A 760 -5.76 -19.16 -20.33
N ARG A 761 -6.61 -18.54 -19.50
CA ARG A 761 -7.58 -17.55 -19.96
C ARG A 761 -6.89 -16.28 -20.45
N ASN A 762 -7.28 -15.80 -21.60
CA ASN A 762 -6.88 -14.47 -22.09
C ASN A 762 -7.71 -13.40 -21.35
N ASN A 763 -7.21 -12.93 -20.21
CA ASN A 763 -7.86 -11.89 -19.46
C ASN A 763 -7.61 -10.52 -20.09
N PRO A 764 -8.56 -9.58 -20.04
CA PRO A 764 -8.38 -8.26 -20.62
C PRO A 764 -7.34 -7.44 -19.84
N PHE A 765 -6.33 -6.96 -20.56
CA PHE A 765 -5.43 -5.93 -20.06
C PHE A 765 -5.93 -4.55 -20.48
N PHE A 766 -6.21 -4.38 -21.77
CA PHE A 766 -7.00 -3.28 -22.32
C PHE A 766 -7.73 -3.71 -23.59
N VAL A 767 -8.72 -2.91 -23.97
CA VAL A 767 -9.54 -3.10 -25.17
C VAL A 767 -9.47 -1.82 -25.98
N PHE A 768 -9.37 -1.95 -27.31
CA PHE A 768 -9.32 -0.82 -28.22
C PHE A 768 -10.04 -1.14 -29.54
N PRO A 769 -10.64 -0.13 -30.20
CA PRO A 769 -11.18 -0.30 -31.54
C PRO A 769 -10.04 -0.45 -32.57
N SER A 770 -10.16 -1.41 -33.47
CA SER A 770 -9.23 -1.64 -34.58
C SER A 770 -9.98 -1.66 -35.87
N ARG A 771 -9.52 -0.89 -36.85
CA ARG A 771 -10.07 -0.97 -38.23
C ARG A 771 -9.43 -2.16 -38.92
N GLU A 772 -10.27 -3.00 -39.49
CA GLU A 772 -9.86 -4.13 -40.33
C GLU A 772 -10.46 -3.94 -41.71
N VAL A 773 -9.63 -4.13 -42.71
CA VAL A 773 -10.07 -4.16 -44.14
C VAL A 773 -10.05 -5.62 -44.53
N ASP A 774 -11.21 -6.14 -44.98
CA ASP A 774 -11.31 -7.50 -45.49
C ASP A 774 -10.73 -7.62 -46.92
N ASP A 775 -10.60 -8.84 -47.40
CA ASP A 775 -10.10 -9.11 -48.76
C ASP A 775 -10.95 -8.46 -49.86
N ASN A 776 -12.17 -8.02 -49.54
CA ASN A 776 -13.07 -7.32 -50.44
C ASN A 776 -13.01 -5.79 -50.29
N MET A 777 -11.99 -5.27 -49.62
CA MET A 777 -11.80 -3.83 -49.33
C MET A 777 -12.93 -3.23 -48.46
N LYS A 778 -13.65 -4.05 -47.72
CA LYS A 778 -14.70 -3.59 -46.81
C LYS A 778 -14.07 -3.30 -45.44
N GLU A 779 -14.16 -2.05 -45.02
CA GLU A 779 -13.74 -1.64 -43.70
C GLU A 779 -14.76 -2.09 -42.64
N SER A 780 -14.26 -2.63 -41.57
CA SER A 780 -15.02 -2.94 -40.35
C SER A 780 -14.25 -2.53 -39.13
N VAL A 781 -14.92 -1.97 -38.14
CA VAL A 781 -14.34 -1.67 -36.83
C VAL A 781 -14.65 -2.83 -35.92
N ARG A 782 -13.61 -3.39 -35.26
CA ARG A 782 -13.75 -4.47 -34.30
C ARG A 782 -13.05 -4.09 -33.01
N LEU A 783 -13.64 -4.46 -31.88
CA LEU A 783 -12.96 -4.35 -30.58
C LEU A 783 -11.93 -5.47 -30.45
N LYS A 784 -10.67 -5.10 -30.30
CA LYS A 784 -9.57 -6.01 -30.00
C LYS A 784 -9.20 -5.92 -28.52
N GLN A 785 -8.92 -7.08 -27.95
CA GLN A 785 -8.43 -7.21 -26.57
C GLN A 785 -6.94 -7.55 -26.57
N VAL A 786 -6.18 -6.81 -25.78
CA VAL A 786 -4.81 -7.19 -25.44
C VAL A 786 -4.84 -7.95 -24.12
N SER A 787 -4.15 -9.08 -24.09
CA SER A 787 -3.96 -9.91 -22.90
C SER A 787 -2.46 -10.13 -22.70
N VAL A 788 -1.95 -9.84 -21.50
CA VAL A 788 -0.51 -9.88 -21.22
C VAL A 788 -0.09 -11.22 -20.64
N PHE A 789 -0.91 -11.76 -19.75
CA PHE A 789 -0.58 -12.97 -18.99
C PHE A 789 -1.52 -14.11 -19.34
N ASN A 790 -1.01 -15.00 -20.17
CA ASN A 790 -1.66 -16.28 -20.40
C ASN A 790 -1.17 -17.30 -19.35
N PHE A 791 -0.92 -18.50 -19.71
CA PHE A 791 -0.36 -19.57 -18.87
C PHE A 791 1.12 -19.30 -18.56
N ILE A 792 1.49 -19.08 -17.29
CA ILE A 792 2.88 -18.79 -16.88
C ILE A 792 3.32 -19.78 -15.78
N PRO A 793 4.15 -20.77 -16.12
CA PRO A 793 4.78 -21.62 -15.12
C PRO A 793 5.88 -20.86 -14.39
N TYR A 794 6.11 -21.21 -13.12
CA TYR A 794 7.23 -20.68 -12.36
C TYR A 794 7.91 -21.74 -11.52
N VAL A 795 9.18 -21.49 -11.25
CA VAL A 795 9.98 -22.22 -10.29
C VAL A 795 10.76 -21.23 -9.43
N ARG A 796 10.86 -21.54 -8.14
CA ARG A 796 11.71 -20.79 -7.21
C ARG A 796 12.47 -21.74 -6.32
N TRP A 797 13.64 -21.30 -5.88
CA TRP A 797 14.44 -21.98 -4.88
C TRP A 797 14.78 -21.03 -3.75
N GLY A 798 14.74 -21.50 -2.52
CA GLY A 798 15.07 -20.71 -1.35
C GLY A 798 15.79 -21.53 -0.29
N ILE A 799 16.53 -20.83 0.55
CA ILE A 799 17.25 -21.39 1.70
C ILE A 799 17.14 -20.46 2.89
N LYS A 800 16.82 -21.00 4.05
CA LYS A 800 16.89 -20.35 5.37
C LYS A 800 17.95 -21.02 6.21
N PHE A 801 18.82 -20.28 6.86
CA PHE A 801 19.92 -20.79 7.68
C PHE A 801 20.19 -19.96 8.92
#